data_1ac5ed4cc4f61a32e5b2d20c05fdb33d
#
_entry.id   1ac5ed4cc4f61a32e5b2d20c05fdb33d
#
_cell.length_a   1.000
_cell.length_b   1.000
_cell.length_c   1.000
_cell.angle_alpha   90.00
_cell.angle_beta   90.00
_cell.angle_gamma   90.00
#
_symmetry.space_group_name_H-M   'P 1'
#
loop_
_entity.id
_entity.type
_entity.pdbx_description
1 polymer ?
#
loop_
_entity_poly.entity_id
_entity_poly.type
_entity_poly.pdbx_seq_one_letter_code
_entity_poly.pdbx_strand_id
1 'polypeptide(L)'
;MASRRAGFGKILRFVWTLARASLRPPAPINPVRPPARGWQPSLWASWIPFRSTHNVLEVFRALQENADNLDYAWRILTQGVCDGCALGTRGLEDWTMENVHLCNVRLRLLRLNTMPALDVHLLKDVGLLRERRLRELWMLGRLPYPMVRRRADRGFRRISWDEALEEIADRIRATHPDRTYFYMTSRGEPNENYYAFQKAVRAIGTNNMDNAARICHSPSTFALKEALGVAATTCSYRDLIGTDLVVFFGSNVANNQPVMMKYLYYAKKAGTRVAVVNPYREPAMERYYVPSDLESALFGTRIADRFFQVRPGGDVAFLVGVAKHMLREGWVDRGFIEAHTAGFREFAAAVEATSWEVLERESGLGGEEMRAFAEMVGRAERAVFVWGMGITQHACGEDNVHAIINLALLKGFVGRPGCGLMPIRGHSGVQGGAEMGAYATAFPGGLSITPENARRFSELWGFPVPDKPGLTTPEMLDAALDGRIDVLFAVGGGFNEVMPDPLRVEEALRRIPLRVHLDIVLSSQMLVDPLETVILLPAATRYEMPGGVTETTTERRVILSPEIPGPRIGEARPEWEVYMELARRVRPEYADRLQFRDTAHIREEIARCIPLYDGIQHLRKGGDSFQYGGPLLCRGWTFPTSDGKAHFKALSIPRRDLRPGEFLVVTRRGKQFNSMVHEQIDPTNAAPRDGVLMHQDDLRRLGLREGETVELVNDHGVLRGRVFAADVSLGTVQIYWPEGNVLVDPALRSPLAKIPAYKDIVATIRRAEQATADMAGRASEPVVRP
;
A
#
# COMPACT_ATOMS: atom_id res chain seq x y z
N MET A 1 2.36 42.16 -10.71
CA MET A 1 3.21 42.40 -9.52
C MET A 1 2.50 42.12 -8.19
N ALA A 2 1.21 42.37 -8.02
CA ALA A 2 0.49 42.07 -6.77
C ALA A 2 0.41 40.58 -6.41
N SER A 3 0.26 39.68 -7.38
CA SER A 3 0.17 38.22 -7.15
C SER A 3 1.49 37.60 -6.65
N ARG A 4 2.65 38.12 -7.07
CA ARG A 4 3.95 37.64 -6.60
C ARG A 4 4.24 38.01 -5.13
N ARG A 5 3.74 39.20 -4.66
CA ARG A 5 3.90 39.60 -3.25
C ARG A 5 3.01 38.77 -2.30
N ALA A 6 1.80 38.37 -2.73
CA ALA A 6 0.93 37.51 -1.95
C ALA A 6 1.51 36.09 -1.77
N GLY A 7 2.20 35.55 -2.79
CA GLY A 7 2.88 34.26 -2.70
C GLY A 7 4.03 34.24 -1.70
N PHE A 8 4.88 35.27 -1.73
CA PHE A 8 6.06 35.35 -0.84
C PHE A 8 5.66 35.47 0.64
N GLY A 9 4.59 36.22 0.96
CA GLY A 9 4.06 36.31 2.32
C GLY A 9 3.51 34.97 2.85
N LYS A 10 2.97 34.13 1.98
CA LYS A 10 2.51 32.77 2.35
C LYS A 10 3.67 31.81 2.57
N ILE A 11 4.74 31.89 1.78
CA ILE A 11 5.97 31.13 1.96
C ILE A 11 6.61 31.48 3.30
N LEU A 12 6.76 32.77 3.61
CA LEU A 12 7.29 33.23 4.89
C LEU A 12 6.44 32.74 6.06
N ARG A 13 5.11 32.80 5.94
CA ARG A 13 4.19 32.29 6.97
C ARG A 13 4.31 30.77 7.15
N PHE A 14 4.51 30.01 6.08
CA PHE A 14 4.74 28.58 6.12
C PHE A 14 6.06 28.24 6.82
N VAL A 15 7.17 28.88 6.42
CA VAL A 15 8.49 28.70 7.06
C VAL A 15 8.44 29.11 8.53
N TRP A 16 7.75 30.21 8.85
CA TRP A 16 7.60 30.67 10.23
C TRP A 16 6.74 29.72 11.08
N THR A 17 5.67 29.13 10.48
CA THR A 17 4.85 28.12 11.15
C THR A 17 5.63 26.84 11.45
N LEU A 18 6.47 26.39 10.49
CA LEU A 18 7.39 25.28 10.71
C LEU A 18 8.39 25.58 11.82
N ALA A 19 9.04 26.73 11.79
CA ALA A 19 10.01 27.14 12.80
C ALA A 19 9.36 27.24 14.19
N ARG A 20 8.17 27.84 14.29
CA ARG A 20 7.42 27.98 15.54
C ARG A 20 6.95 26.64 16.10
N ALA A 21 6.51 25.73 15.24
CA ALA A 21 6.11 24.37 15.64
C ALA A 21 7.29 23.55 16.15
N SER A 22 8.48 23.74 15.54
CA SER A 22 9.70 23.06 15.96
C SER A 22 10.24 23.54 17.33
N LEU A 23 9.92 24.78 17.71
CA LEU A 23 10.33 25.38 18.99
C LEU A 23 9.42 25.03 20.17
N ARG A 24 8.24 24.50 19.92
CA ARG A 24 7.29 24.08 20.97
C ARG A 24 7.15 22.55 20.93
N PRO A 25 7.77 21.80 21.84
CA PRO A 25 7.51 20.38 21.95
C PRO A 25 6.02 20.14 22.26
N PRO A 26 5.37 19.17 21.62
CA PRO A 26 3.98 18.84 21.90
C PRO A 26 3.84 18.34 23.33
N ALA A 27 2.71 18.66 23.94
CA ALA A 27 2.31 17.98 25.16
C ALA A 27 2.10 16.47 24.86
N PRO A 28 2.71 15.58 25.64
CA PRO A 28 2.54 14.15 25.42
C PRO A 28 1.09 13.75 25.71
N ILE A 29 0.50 12.99 24.82
CA ILE A 29 -0.90 12.58 24.88
C ILE A 29 -1.09 11.35 25.78
N ASN A 30 -0.06 10.53 25.93
CA ASN A 30 0.01 9.43 26.89
C ASN A 30 0.95 9.78 28.06
N PRO A 31 0.78 9.19 29.25
CA PRO A 31 1.77 9.34 30.30
C PRO A 31 3.14 8.87 29.80
N VAL A 32 4.00 9.83 29.60
CA VAL A 32 5.34 9.61 29.01
C VAL A 32 6.25 9.09 30.10
N ARG A 33 6.94 7.98 29.83
CA ARG A 33 8.09 7.57 30.62
C ARG A 33 9.19 8.61 30.46
N PRO A 34 9.99 8.88 31.49
CA PRO A 34 11.15 9.76 31.36
C PRO A 34 12.06 9.26 30.23
N PRO A 35 12.73 10.15 29.49
CA PRO A 35 13.62 9.76 28.41
C PRO A 35 14.61 8.70 28.87
N ALA A 36 14.87 7.72 28.01
CA ALA A 36 15.86 6.69 28.31
C ALA A 36 17.21 7.35 28.64
N ARG A 37 17.86 6.92 29.74
CA ARG A 37 19.20 7.39 30.09
C ARG A 37 20.14 7.16 28.91
N GLY A 38 20.78 8.21 28.42
CA GLY A 38 21.73 8.15 27.30
C GLY A 38 21.16 8.55 25.92
N TRP A 39 19.87 8.94 25.82
CA TRP A 39 19.39 9.53 24.58
C TRP A 39 20.00 10.94 24.43
N GLN A 40 20.90 11.09 23.51
CA GLN A 40 21.48 12.38 23.13
C GLN A 40 21.54 12.47 21.59
N PRO A 41 21.23 13.63 21.00
CA PRO A 41 21.46 13.86 19.58
C PRO A 41 22.93 13.63 19.25
N SER A 42 23.22 12.87 18.20
CA SER A 42 24.60 12.66 17.78
C SER A 42 25.09 13.84 16.97
N LEU A 43 25.82 14.75 17.62
CA LEU A 43 26.46 15.93 16.97
C LEU A 43 27.36 15.54 15.79
N TRP A 44 28.04 14.39 15.85
CA TRP A 44 28.95 13.92 14.80
C TRP A 44 28.22 13.46 13.51
N ALA A 45 26.95 13.09 13.57
CA ALA A 45 26.21 12.65 12.39
C ALA A 45 25.71 13.82 11.53
N SER A 46 25.68 15.04 12.05
CA SER A 46 25.22 16.23 11.34
C SER A 46 26.22 16.78 10.29
N TRP A 47 27.49 16.37 10.35
CA TRP A 47 28.55 16.83 9.45
C TRP A 47 28.63 16.05 8.12
N ILE A 48 27.75 15.05 7.91
CA ILE A 48 27.64 14.31 6.65
C ILE A 48 26.37 14.79 5.90
N PRO A 49 26.48 15.86 5.09
CA PRO A 49 25.31 16.49 4.46
C PRO A 49 24.60 15.62 3.42
N PHE A 50 25.18 14.50 3.01
CA PHE A 50 24.67 13.64 1.92
C PHE A 50 23.68 12.54 2.36
N ARG A 51 23.46 12.35 3.66
CA ARG A 51 22.49 11.37 4.18
C ARG A 51 21.19 11.99 4.73
N SER A 52 21.07 13.29 4.73
CA SER A 52 19.80 13.95 5.06
C SER A 52 18.82 13.79 3.90
N THR A 53 17.57 13.63 4.22
CA THR A 53 16.47 13.42 3.24
C THR A 53 16.16 14.66 2.39
N HIS A 54 17.08 15.63 2.28
CA HIS A 54 16.95 16.89 1.53
C HIS A 54 15.59 17.61 1.73
N ASN A 55 15.05 17.54 2.93
CA ASN A 55 13.69 17.99 3.26
C ASN A 55 13.42 19.45 2.84
N VAL A 56 14.42 20.33 3.00
CA VAL A 56 14.30 21.75 2.62
C VAL A 56 14.21 21.90 1.11
N LEU A 57 15.00 21.14 0.34
CA LEU A 57 14.95 21.15 -1.12
C LEU A 57 13.59 20.66 -1.64
N GLU A 58 12.98 19.68 -0.99
CA GLU A 58 11.66 19.20 -1.36
C GLU A 58 10.56 20.25 -1.17
N VAL A 59 10.67 21.09 -0.14
CA VAL A 59 9.75 22.22 0.04
C VAL A 59 9.91 23.23 -1.12
N PHE A 60 11.15 23.59 -1.47
CA PHE A 60 11.41 24.51 -2.58
C PHE A 60 10.92 23.95 -3.93
N ARG A 61 11.16 22.67 -4.19
CA ARG A 61 10.67 22.00 -5.40
C ARG A 61 9.14 22.01 -5.45
N ALA A 62 8.45 21.65 -4.35
CA ALA A 62 7.01 21.69 -4.29
C ALA A 62 6.45 23.10 -4.55
N LEU A 63 7.09 24.13 -4.04
CA LEU A 63 6.72 25.52 -4.32
C LEU A 63 6.91 25.87 -5.79
N GLN A 64 8.02 25.46 -6.40
CA GLN A 64 8.32 25.71 -7.80
C GLN A 64 7.35 24.94 -8.72
N GLU A 65 7.10 23.65 -8.46
CA GLU A 65 6.21 22.82 -9.26
C GLU A 65 4.76 23.29 -9.21
N ASN A 66 4.33 23.96 -8.12
CA ASN A 66 2.98 24.48 -7.95
C ASN A 66 2.89 26.00 -8.07
N ALA A 67 3.88 26.68 -8.68
CA ALA A 67 3.99 28.13 -8.76
C ALA A 67 2.79 28.77 -9.49
N ASP A 68 2.21 28.07 -10.44
CA ASP A 68 1.01 28.46 -11.20
C ASP A 68 -0.27 28.38 -10.38
N ASN A 69 -0.30 27.61 -9.26
CA ASN A 69 -1.50 27.36 -8.47
C ASN A 69 -1.22 27.24 -6.95
N LEU A 70 -0.36 28.12 -6.42
CA LEU A 70 0.10 28.07 -5.01
C LEU A 70 -1.04 28.19 -4.00
N ASP A 71 -2.08 28.98 -4.29
CA ASP A 71 -3.19 29.18 -3.38
C ASP A 71 -4.02 27.89 -3.20
N TYR A 72 -4.23 27.15 -4.25
CA TYR A 72 -4.93 25.89 -4.19
C TYR A 72 -4.06 24.81 -3.52
N ALA A 73 -2.79 24.72 -3.90
CA ALA A 73 -1.83 23.83 -3.25
C ALA A 73 -1.75 24.06 -1.73
N TRP A 74 -1.75 25.33 -1.31
CA TRP A 74 -1.73 25.68 0.11
C TRP A 74 -3.03 25.29 0.83
N ARG A 75 -4.19 25.50 0.20
CA ARG A 75 -5.47 25.05 0.78
C ARG A 75 -5.53 23.53 0.93
N ILE A 76 -5.13 22.77 -0.10
CA ILE A 76 -5.03 21.30 -0.02
C ILE A 76 -4.13 20.90 1.14
N LEU A 77 -2.95 21.53 1.24
CA LEU A 77 -1.95 21.18 2.25
C LEU A 77 -2.42 21.48 3.68
N THR A 78 -3.22 22.54 3.88
CA THR A 78 -3.62 23.01 5.22
C THR A 78 -5.02 22.54 5.65
N GLN A 79 -5.90 22.17 4.72
CA GLN A 79 -7.30 21.85 5.01
C GLN A 79 -7.66 20.39 4.63
N GLY A 80 -7.05 19.87 3.55
CA GLY A 80 -7.36 18.55 3.02
C GLY A 80 -6.76 17.43 3.85
N VAL A 81 -7.41 16.27 3.85
CA VAL A 81 -6.83 15.02 4.33
C VAL A 81 -5.87 14.47 3.27
N CYS A 82 -4.70 13.99 3.68
CA CYS A 82 -3.65 13.57 2.76
C CYS A 82 -4.09 12.38 1.89
N ASP A 83 -3.93 12.50 0.57
CA ASP A 83 -4.24 11.47 -0.42
C ASP A 83 -3.09 10.48 -0.67
N GLY A 84 -2.01 10.54 0.11
CA GLY A 84 -0.83 9.69 -0.07
C GLY A 84 -0.95 8.33 0.63
N CYS A 85 -0.69 8.30 1.92
CA CYS A 85 -0.65 7.06 2.69
C CYS A 85 -1.80 6.93 3.70
N ALA A 86 -2.00 5.71 4.19
CA ALA A 86 -3.09 5.36 5.10
C ALA A 86 -2.96 5.90 6.54
N LEU A 87 -2.02 6.81 6.81
CA LEU A 87 -1.98 7.54 8.07
C LEU A 87 -3.05 8.64 8.14
N GLY A 88 -3.48 9.17 6.98
CA GLY A 88 -4.62 10.06 6.88
C GLY A 88 -4.46 11.40 7.60
N THR A 89 -3.27 11.98 7.56
CA THR A 89 -2.99 13.26 8.22
C THR A 89 -3.84 14.37 7.61
N ARG A 90 -4.61 15.07 8.45
CA ARG A 90 -5.37 16.24 8.04
C ARG A 90 -4.49 17.47 8.02
N GLY A 91 -4.51 18.21 6.95
CA GLY A 91 -3.74 19.44 6.84
C GLY A 91 -2.26 19.19 7.15
N LEU A 92 -1.69 20.01 7.98
CA LEU A 92 -0.35 19.87 8.56
C LEU A 92 -0.39 19.42 10.02
N GLU A 93 -1.55 19.02 10.51
CA GLU A 93 -1.80 18.65 11.89
C GLU A 93 -2.30 17.20 11.98
N ASP A 94 -2.33 16.69 13.18
CA ASP A 94 -2.72 15.33 13.48
C ASP A 94 -3.54 15.31 14.77
N TRP A 95 -4.49 14.39 14.88
CA TRP A 95 -5.34 14.21 16.07
C TRP A 95 -4.62 13.58 17.27
N THR A 96 -3.39 13.11 17.07
CA THR A 96 -2.58 12.47 18.12
C THR A 96 -1.50 13.37 18.67
N MET A 97 -1.08 14.38 17.94
CA MET A 97 -0.01 15.33 18.31
C MET A 97 -0.32 16.74 17.81
N GLU A 98 -0.05 17.74 18.65
CA GLU A 98 -0.43 19.13 18.39
C GLU A 98 0.42 19.85 17.33
N ASN A 99 1.57 19.28 16.95
CA ASN A 99 2.53 19.94 16.08
C ASN A 99 2.43 19.52 14.61
N VAL A 100 3.04 20.35 13.76
CA VAL A 100 3.08 20.16 12.32
C VAL A 100 3.66 18.81 11.94
N HIS A 101 2.95 18.10 11.07
CA HIS A 101 3.44 16.95 10.32
C HIS A 101 3.77 17.38 8.89
N LEU A 102 5.02 17.19 8.50
CA LEU A 102 5.47 17.44 7.14
C LEU A 102 5.98 16.14 6.51
N CYS A 103 5.44 15.83 5.34
CA CYS A 103 5.81 14.64 4.57
C CYS A 103 6.25 15.03 3.17
N ASN A 104 7.49 14.66 2.79
CA ASN A 104 8.03 14.94 1.47
C ASN A 104 7.24 14.26 0.35
N VAL A 105 6.70 13.04 0.60
CA VAL A 105 5.86 12.33 -0.37
C VAL A 105 4.59 13.16 -0.63
N ARG A 106 3.93 13.68 0.40
CA ARG A 106 2.75 14.55 0.24
C ARG A 106 3.05 15.78 -0.60
N LEU A 107 4.22 16.42 -0.38
CA LEU A 107 4.63 17.59 -1.17
C LEU A 107 4.75 17.26 -2.66
N ARG A 108 5.24 16.07 -2.99
CA ARG A 108 5.35 15.60 -4.38
C ARG A 108 4.00 15.26 -5.01
N LEU A 109 3.03 14.84 -4.21
CA LEU A 109 1.69 14.49 -4.68
C LEU A 109 0.81 15.73 -4.97
N LEU A 110 1.12 16.89 -4.37
CA LEU A 110 0.36 18.11 -4.56
C LEU A 110 0.16 18.44 -6.04
N ARG A 111 1.20 18.29 -6.86
CA ARG A 111 1.15 18.64 -8.28
C ARG A 111 0.09 17.85 -9.04
N LEU A 112 -0.16 16.59 -8.72
CA LEU A 112 -1.20 15.78 -9.37
C LEU A 112 -2.61 16.37 -9.19
N ASN A 113 -2.83 17.09 -8.09
CA ASN A 113 -4.11 17.73 -7.80
C ASN A 113 -4.19 19.16 -8.35
N THR A 114 -3.07 19.82 -8.62
CA THR A 114 -3.00 21.25 -8.97
C THR A 114 -2.64 21.50 -10.43
N MET A 115 -2.31 20.45 -11.19
CA MET A 115 -1.94 20.55 -12.60
C MET A 115 -3.09 21.14 -13.44
N PRO A 116 -2.75 21.89 -14.51
CA PRO A 116 -3.72 22.29 -15.52
C PRO A 116 -4.23 21.08 -16.32
N ALA A 117 -5.20 21.33 -17.18
CA ALA A 117 -5.69 20.36 -18.15
C ALA A 117 -4.55 19.89 -19.07
N LEU A 118 -4.56 18.60 -19.41
CA LEU A 118 -3.70 18.02 -20.44
C LEU A 118 -4.07 18.60 -21.80
N ASP A 119 -3.06 18.95 -22.59
CA ASP A 119 -3.28 19.33 -23.98
C ASP A 119 -3.69 18.08 -24.79
N VAL A 120 -4.97 18.01 -25.16
CA VAL A 120 -5.55 16.87 -25.87
C VAL A 120 -4.95 16.65 -27.27
N HIS A 121 -4.26 17.65 -27.84
CA HIS A 121 -3.55 17.47 -29.10
C HIS A 121 -2.42 16.44 -29.01
N LEU A 122 -1.83 16.25 -27.83
CA LEU A 122 -0.82 15.21 -27.56
C LEU A 122 -1.40 13.80 -27.69
N LEU A 123 -2.72 13.64 -27.50
CA LEU A 123 -3.38 12.34 -27.58
C LEU A 123 -3.80 11.94 -29.00
N LYS A 124 -3.59 12.79 -30.01
CA LYS A 124 -3.91 12.47 -31.41
C LYS A 124 -3.03 11.36 -32.00
N ASP A 125 -1.85 11.15 -31.45
CA ASP A 125 -0.95 10.08 -31.81
C ASP A 125 -0.30 9.48 -30.54
N VAL A 126 -0.82 8.34 -30.09
CA VAL A 126 -0.30 7.68 -28.87
C VAL A 126 1.08 7.05 -29.05
N GLY A 127 1.52 6.82 -30.31
CA GLY A 127 2.85 6.28 -30.59
C GLY A 127 3.97 7.13 -30.00
N LEU A 128 3.79 8.45 -29.99
CA LEU A 128 4.75 9.41 -29.40
C LEU A 128 4.80 9.38 -27.86
N LEU A 129 3.81 8.75 -27.22
CA LEU A 129 3.68 8.72 -25.75
C LEU A 129 4.11 7.39 -25.14
N ARG A 130 4.16 6.31 -25.92
CA ARG A 130 4.44 4.95 -25.42
C ARG A 130 5.84 4.78 -24.82
N GLU A 131 6.82 5.52 -25.34
CA GLU A 131 8.20 5.46 -24.84
C GLU A 131 8.42 6.35 -23.61
N ARG A 132 7.43 7.17 -23.22
CA ARG A 132 7.53 8.04 -22.06
C ARG A 132 7.43 7.25 -20.78
N ARG A 133 8.22 7.64 -19.81
CA ARG A 133 8.13 7.09 -18.44
C ARG A 133 6.81 7.46 -17.79
N LEU A 134 6.30 6.63 -16.89
CA LEU A 134 5.01 6.86 -16.22
C LEU A 134 4.88 8.26 -15.60
N ARG A 135 5.93 8.74 -14.92
CA ARG A 135 5.94 10.10 -14.37
C ARG A 135 5.76 11.18 -15.45
N GLU A 136 6.40 11.01 -16.59
CA GLU A 136 6.31 11.96 -17.71
C GLU A 136 4.88 11.99 -18.28
N LEU A 137 4.22 10.83 -18.35
CA LEU A 137 2.80 10.74 -18.73
C LEU A 137 1.92 11.49 -17.73
N TRP A 138 2.09 11.24 -16.42
CA TRP A 138 1.30 11.91 -15.38
C TRP A 138 1.48 13.44 -15.41
N MET A 139 2.69 13.92 -15.66
CA MET A 139 3.02 15.34 -15.68
C MET A 139 2.58 16.08 -16.95
N LEU A 140 1.95 15.40 -17.92
CA LEU A 140 1.35 16.06 -19.10
C LEU A 140 0.13 16.92 -18.72
N GLY A 141 -0.50 16.66 -17.58
CA GLY A 141 -1.67 17.38 -17.10
C GLY A 141 -2.83 16.44 -16.77
N ARG A 142 -3.91 17.01 -16.28
CA ARG A 142 -5.13 16.29 -15.91
C ARG A 142 -6.02 16.05 -17.12
N LEU A 143 -6.63 14.87 -17.21
CA LEU A 143 -7.58 14.53 -18.27
C LEU A 143 -8.78 15.50 -18.23
N PRO A 144 -9.10 16.21 -19.33
CA PRO A 144 -10.13 17.24 -19.30
C PRO A 144 -11.48 16.80 -19.83
N TYR A 145 -11.53 15.82 -20.75
CA TYR A 145 -12.75 15.44 -21.48
C TYR A 145 -12.84 13.94 -21.66
N PRO A 146 -14.04 13.35 -21.82
CA PRO A 146 -14.20 12.00 -22.33
C PRO A 146 -13.59 11.86 -23.72
N MET A 147 -12.85 10.78 -23.95
CA MET A 147 -12.15 10.53 -25.21
C MET A 147 -12.25 9.06 -25.59
N VAL A 148 -12.28 8.77 -26.88
CA VAL A 148 -12.35 7.42 -27.43
C VAL A 148 -11.23 7.17 -28.42
N ARG A 149 -10.69 5.96 -28.41
CA ARG A 149 -9.75 5.41 -29.40
C ARG A 149 -10.25 4.05 -29.84
N ARG A 150 -10.46 3.88 -31.14
CA ARG A 150 -10.84 2.62 -31.77
C ARG A 150 -9.62 1.90 -32.34
N ARG A 151 -9.78 0.64 -32.70
CA ARG A 151 -8.71 -0.23 -33.21
C ARG A 151 -7.88 0.40 -34.36
N ALA A 152 -8.50 1.12 -35.27
CA ALA A 152 -7.84 1.74 -36.41
C ALA A 152 -7.29 3.15 -36.11
N ASP A 153 -7.60 3.74 -34.95
CA ASP A 153 -7.22 5.10 -34.65
C ASP A 153 -5.77 5.20 -34.17
N ARG A 154 -5.02 6.16 -34.65
CA ARG A 154 -3.67 6.47 -34.17
C ARG A 154 -3.67 7.07 -32.76
N GLY A 155 -4.77 7.70 -32.35
CA GLY A 155 -4.89 8.37 -31.07
C GLY A 155 -6.34 8.56 -30.64
N PHE A 156 -6.52 9.35 -29.59
CA PHE A 156 -7.83 9.62 -29.01
C PHE A 156 -8.52 10.83 -29.66
N ARG A 157 -9.84 10.75 -29.81
CA ARG A 157 -10.71 11.88 -30.13
C ARG A 157 -11.69 12.16 -29.00
N ARG A 158 -12.05 13.41 -28.78
CA ARG A 158 -13.05 13.80 -27.80
C ARG A 158 -14.43 13.31 -28.21
N ILE A 159 -15.21 12.87 -27.22
CA ILE A 159 -16.63 12.55 -27.28
C ILE A 159 -17.36 13.25 -26.13
N SER A 160 -18.68 13.27 -26.15
CA SER A 160 -19.46 13.74 -25.00
C SER A 160 -19.55 12.67 -23.91
N TRP A 161 -19.92 13.09 -22.67
CA TRP A 161 -20.22 12.16 -21.59
C TRP A 161 -21.38 11.22 -21.94
N ASP A 162 -22.41 11.73 -22.60
CA ASP A 162 -23.58 10.92 -22.99
C ASP A 162 -23.19 9.84 -23.99
N GLU A 163 -22.43 10.19 -25.06
CA GLU A 163 -21.90 9.21 -26.01
C GLU A 163 -21.04 8.15 -25.32
N ALA A 164 -20.16 8.55 -24.41
CA ALA A 164 -19.29 7.63 -23.69
C ALA A 164 -20.09 6.67 -22.80
N LEU A 165 -20.97 7.20 -21.97
CA LEU A 165 -21.74 6.37 -21.01
C LEU A 165 -22.75 5.47 -21.73
N GLU A 166 -23.36 5.92 -22.83
CA GLU A 166 -24.27 5.06 -23.59
C GLU A 166 -23.53 3.93 -24.29
N GLU A 167 -22.38 4.20 -24.93
CA GLU A 167 -21.56 3.14 -25.54
C GLU A 167 -21.13 2.09 -24.51
N ILE A 168 -20.71 2.54 -23.32
CA ILE A 168 -20.32 1.65 -22.23
C ILE A 168 -21.54 0.83 -21.73
N ALA A 169 -22.68 1.49 -21.52
CA ALA A 169 -23.90 0.85 -21.04
C ALA A 169 -24.45 -0.18 -22.04
N ASP A 170 -24.45 0.14 -23.34
CA ASP A 170 -24.86 -0.76 -24.41
C ASP A 170 -23.99 -2.02 -24.42
N ARG A 171 -22.68 -1.85 -24.33
CA ARG A 171 -21.75 -3.00 -24.30
C ARG A 171 -21.98 -3.86 -23.05
N ILE A 172 -22.17 -3.26 -21.88
CA ILE A 172 -22.43 -4.02 -20.65
C ILE A 172 -23.77 -4.76 -20.76
N ARG A 173 -24.84 -4.12 -21.28
CA ARG A 173 -26.14 -4.77 -21.50
C ARG A 173 -26.07 -5.97 -22.45
N ALA A 174 -25.22 -5.87 -23.49
CA ALA A 174 -25.00 -6.93 -24.46
C ALA A 174 -24.05 -8.06 -23.97
N THR A 175 -23.38 -7.86 -22.84
CA THR A 175 -22.36 -8.76 -22.30
C THR A 175 -22.91 -9.52 -21.09
N HIS A 176 -22.60 -10.81 -20.97
CA HIS A 176 -22.92 -11.55 -19.74
C HIS A 176 -22.18 -10.94 -18.55
N PRO A 177 -22.81 -10.72 -17.37
CA PRO A 177 -22.18 -10.04 -16.23
C PRO A 177 -20.85 -10.64 -15.79
N ASP A 178 -20.68 -11.99 -15.90
CA ASP A 178 -19.42 -12.68 -15.54
C ASP A 178 -18.25 -12.35 -16.50
N ARG A 179 -18.51 -11.76 -17.66
CA ARG A 179 -17.52 -11.33 -18.64
C ARG A 179 -17.19 -9.82 -18.53
N THR A 180 -17.79 -9.15 -17.53
CA THR A 180 -17.51 -7.75 -17.20
C THR A 180 -16.72 -7.70 -15.90
N TYR A 181 -15.66 -6.91 -15.88
CA TYR A 181 -14.82 -6.73 -14.70
C TYR A 181 -14.64 -5.25 -14.37
N PHE A 182 -14.67 -4.95 -13.07
CA PHE A 182 -14.52 -3.60 -12.54
C PHE A 182 -13.33 -3.55 -11.59
N TYR A 183 -12.44 -2.59 -11.77
CA TYR A 183 -11.28 -2.39 -10.91
C TYR A 183 -11.24 -0.98 -10.36
N MET A 184 -10.83 -0.81 -9.11
CA MET A 184 -10.60 0.49 -8.51
C MET A 184 -9.21 0.53 -7.85
N THR A 185 -8.50 1.65 -8.07
CA THR A 185 -7.27 1.93 -7.30
C THR A 185 -7.59 2.13 -5.82
N SER A 186 -6.57 2.24 -4.98
CA SER A 186 -6.79 2.54 -3.56
C SER A 186 -6.28 3.92 -3.17
N ARG A 187 -5.35 4.48 -3.93
CA ARG A 187 -4.77 5.75 -3.58
C ARG A 187 -5.75 6.90 -3.84
N GLY A 188 -6.03 7.66 -2.80
CA GLY A 188 -6.90 8.84 -2.91
C GLY A 188 -8.39 8.53 -2.93
N GLU A 189 -8.77 7.25 -3.00
CA GLU A 189 -10.17 6.87 -3.07
C GLU A 189 -10.88 7.00 -1.72
N PRO A 190 -11.99 7.72 -1.68
CA PRO A 190 -12.79 7.89 -0.47
C PRO A 190 -13.78 6.73 -0.24
N ASN A 191 -14.28 6.64 0.99
CA ASN A 191 -15.28 5.63 1.37
C ASN A 191 -16.54 5.72 0.51
N GLU A 192 -16.98 6.92 0.19
CA GLU A 192 -18.18 7.19 -0.62
C GLU A 192 -18.02 6.64 -2.04
N ASN A 193 -16.83 6.80 -2.66
CA ASN A 193 -16.55 6.24 -3.99
C ASN A 193 -16.56 4.71 -3.94
N TYR A 194 -15.88 4.11 -2.97
CA TYR A 194 -15.88 2.64 -2.81
C TYR A 194 -17.29 2.09 -2.62
N TYR A 195 -18.10 2.75 -1.79
CA TYR A 195 -19.45 2.31 -1.52
C TYR A 195 -20.35 2.43 -2.75
N ALA A 196 -20.32 3.57 -3.44
CA ALA A 196 -21.08 3.78 -4.68
C ALA A 196 -20.66 2.80 -5.78
N PHE A 197 -19.34 2.60 -5.95
CA PHE A 197 -18.77 1.67 -6.92
C PHE A 197 -19.30 0.24 -6.72
N GLN A 198 -19.15 -0.31 -5.52
CA GLN A 198 -19.58 -1.70 -5.26
C GLN A 198 -21.10 -1.87 -5.38
N LYS A 199 -21.89 -0.87 -4.98
CA LYS A 199 -23.35 -0.90 -5.14
C LYS A 199 -23.75 -0.89 -6.62
N ALA A 200 -23.11 -0.04 -7.44
CA ALA A 200 -23.33 0.03 -8.88
C ALA A 200 -22.99 -1.31 -9.58
N VAL A 201 -21.83 -1.88 -9.28
CA VAL A 201 -21.38 -3.14 -9.88
C VAL A 201 -22.32 -4.30 -9.53
N ARG A 202 -22.77 -4.38 -8.29
CA ARG A 202 -23.73 -5.40 -7.87
C ARG A 202 -25.13 -5.21 -8.47
N ALA A 203 -25.55 -3.97 -8.67
CA ALA A 203 -26.81 -3.68 -9.40
C ALA A 203 -26.71 -4.11 -10.87
N ILE A 204 -25.54 -3.98 -11.50
CA ILE A 204 -25.27 -4.48 -12.86
C ILE A 204 -25.39 -6.02 -12.90
N GLY A 205 -25.13 -6.72 -11.79
CA GLY A 205 -25.37 -8.15 -11.66
C GLY A 205 -24.10 -8.99 -11.55
N THR A 206 -22.98 -8.42 -11.09
CA THR A 206 -21.73 -9.17 -10.91
C THR A 206 -21.02 -8.82 -9.60
N ASN A 207 -20.19 -9.76 -9.08
CA ASN A 207 -19.19 -9.52 -8.05
C ASN A 207 -17.76 -9.47 -8.64
N ASN A 208 -17.62 -9.45 -9.97
CA ASN A 208 -16.33 -9.27 -10.64
C ASN A 208 -15.84 -7.83 -10.44
N MET A 209 -15.43 -7.54 -9.23
CA MET A 209 -14.83 -6.25 -8.85
C MET A 209 -13.73 -6.47 -7.82
N ASP A 210 -12.69 -5.67 -7.88
CA ASP A 210 -11.63 -5.71 -6.87
C ASP A 210 -10.96 -4.35 -6.75
N ASN A 211 -10.15 -4.18 -5.73
CA ASN A 211 -9.36 -2.96 -5.57
C ASN A 211 -7.90 -3.28 -5.19
N ALA A 212 -7.05 -2.25 -5.22
CA ALA A 212 -5.61 -2.41 -4.99
C ALA A 212 -5.26 -2.93 -3.57
N ALA A 213 -6.19 -2.97 -2.60
CA ALA A 213 -5.96 -3.63 -1.31
C ALA A 213 -5.69 -5.13 -1.46
N ARG A 214 -6.19 -5.76 -2.54
CA ARG A 214 -5.95 -7.16 -2.87
C ARG A 214 -4.47 -7.51 -2.89
N ILE A 215 -3.67 -6.72 -3.58
CA ILE A 215 -2.24 -6.95 -3.77
C ILE A 215 -1.37 -6.28 -2.71
N CYS A 216 -1.98 -5.80 -1.61
CA CYS A 216 -1.30 -5.09 -0.54
C CYS A 216 -1.34 -5.88 0.79
N HIS A 217 -2.48 -5.88 1.48
CA HIS A 217 -2.64 -6.40 2.84
C HIS A 217 -3.77 -7.42 2.99
N SER A 218 -4.25 -8.03 1.90
CA SER A 218 -5.29 -9.08 1.99
C SER A 218 -4.89 -10.22 2.93
N PRO A 219 -3.63 -10.74 2.93
CA PRO A 219 -3.21 -11.75 3.90
C PRO A 219 -3.41 -11.32 5.36
N SER A 220 -3.16 -10.04 5.68
CA SER A 220 -3.41 -9.50 7.03
C SER A 220 -4.89 -9.56 7.40
N THR A 221 -5.77 -9.24 6.45
CA THR A 221 -7.23 -9.26 6.65
C THR A 221 -7.71 -10.69 6.97
N PHE A 222 -7.25 -11.68 6.19
CA PHE A 222 -7.61 -13.09 6.41
C PHE A 222 -7.08 -13.62 7.75
N ALA A 223 -5.79 -13.46 8.02
CA ALA A 223 -5.16 -13.99 9.22
C ALA A 223 -5.68 -13.35 10.52
N LEU A 224 -5.88 -12.02 10.54
CA LEU A 224 -6.45 -11.35 11.70
C LEU A 224 -7.90 -11.75 11.95
N LYS A 225 -8.70 -11.92 10.89
CA LYS A 225 -10.10 -12.37 11.00
C LYS A 225 -10.18 -13.80 11.51
N GLU A 226 -9.32 -14.69 11.03
CA GLU A 226 -9.24 -16.08 11.48
C GLU A 226 -8.81 -16.15 12.95
N ALA A 227 -7.77 -15.42 13.33
CA ALA A 227 -7.18 -15.52 14.66
C ALA A 227 -7.91 -14.72 15.75
N LEU A 228 -8.44 -13.54 15.42
CA LEU A 228 -8.96 -12.57 16.40
C LEU A 228 -10.40 -12.15 16.15
N GLY A 229 -11.01 -12.54 15.04
CA GLY A 229 -12.35 -12.10 14.61
C GLY A 229 -12.39 -10.67 14.06
N VAL A 230 -11.25 -9.96 13.98
CA VAL A 230 -11.15 -8.58 13.47
C VAL A 230 -10.23 -8.51 12.25
N ALA A 231 -10.46 -7.58 11.35
CA ALA A 231 -9.70 -7.47 10.09
C ALA A 231 -8.89 -6.17 9.96
N ALA A 232 -8.60 -5.52 11.08
CA ALA A 232 -7.98 -4.20 11.12
C ALA A 232 -6.97 -4.09 12.27
N THR A 233 -6.21 -2.99 12.29
CA THR A 233 -5.31 -2.63 13.39
C THR A 233 -6.02 -2.66 14.74
N THR A 234 -5.44 -3.31 15.73
CA THR A 234 -6.07 -3.49 17.05
C THR A 234 -5.81 -2.36 18.04
N CYS A 235 -4.91 -1.42 17.72
CA CYS A 235 -4.49 -0.30 18.56
C CYS A 235 -4.56 1.03 17.82
N SER A 236 -4.12 2.10 18.46
CA SER A 236 -4.01 3.44 17.88
C SER A 236 -2.55 3.84 17.68
N TYR A 237 -2.29 4.89 16.88
CA TYR A 237 -0.94 5.44 16.73
C TYR A 237 -0.36 5.92 18.07
N ARG A 238 -1.21 6.35 19.00
CA ARG A 238 -0.82 6.76 20.37
C ARG A 238 -0.13 5.64 21.14
N ASP A 239 -0.53 4.38 20.90
CA ASP A 239 0.02 3.23 21.61
C ASP A 239 1.50 2.97 21.26
N LEU A 240 2.03 3.58 20.19
CA LEU A 240 3.46 3.54 19.86
C LEU A 240 4.32 4.35 20.83
N ILE A 241 3.74 5.39 21.48
CA ILE A 241 4.48 6.31 22.33
C ILE A 241 4.39 5.83 23.79
N GLY A 242 5.53 5.50 24.37
CA GLY A 242 5.62 5.04 25.76
C GLY A 242 5.29 3.55 25.99
N THR A 243 5.09 2.77 24.93
CA THR A 243 5.16 1.31 24.99
C THR A 243 6.61 0.84 25.22
N ASP A 244 6.81 -0.37 25.70
CA ASP A 244 8.17 -0.88 25.99
C ASP A 244 8.93 -1.24 24.73
N LEU A 245 8.19 -1.80 23.74
CA LEU A 245 8.76 -2.31 22.50
C LEU A 245 7.84 -2.04 21.31
N VAL A 246 8.41 -1.52 20.22
CA VAL A 246 7.79 -1.52 18.88
C VAL A 246 8.63 -2.39 17.97
N VAL A 247 8.00 -3.34 17.28
CA VAL A 247 8.70 -4.19 16.30
C VAL A 247 8.15 -3.94 14.91
N PHE A 248 9.02 -3.69 13.95
CA PHE A 248 8.69 -3.58 12.54
C PHE A 248 9.11 -4.86 11.80
N PHE A 249 8.14 -5.56 11.21
CA PHE A 249 8.36 -6.75 10.40
C PHE A 249 8.13 -6.43 8.92
N GLY A 250 9.14 -6.63 8.07
CA GLY A 250 9.03 -6.40 6.63
C GLY A 250 8.46 -5.02 6.27
N SER A 251 8.79 -3.98 7.05
CA SER A 251 8.20 -2.65 6.93
C SER A 251 9.26 -1.55 7.01
N ASN A 252 9.30 -0.68 6.00
CA ASN A 252 10.10 0.54 5.99
C ASN A 252 9.17 1.77 5.98
N VAL A 253 8.71 2.16 7.16
CA VAL A 253 7.82 3.31 7.32
C VAL A 253 8.48 4.63 6.98
N ALA A 254 9.80 4.71 7.09
CA ALA A 254 10.58 5.90 6.71
C ALA A 254 10.44 6.23 5.21
N ASN A 255 10.28 5.22 4.37
CA ASN A 255 10.09 5.38 2.93
C ASN A 255 8.61 5.50 2.55
N ASN A 256 7.76 4.63 3.11
CA ASN A 256 6.38 4.46 2.65
C ASN A 256 5.36 5.30 3.43
N GLN A 257 5.56 5.50 4.73
CA GLN A 257 4.70 6.31 5.61
C GLN A 257 5.54 7.31 6.43
N PRO A 258 6.23 8.29 5.79
CA PRO A 258 7.24 9.13 6.47
C PRO A 258 6.74 9.90 7.69
N VAL A 259 5.45 10.20 7.77
CA VAL A 259 4.84 10.83 8.95
C VAL A 259 4.96 9.95 10.20
N MET A 260 4.97 8.61 10.05
CA MET A 260 5.18 7.67 11.17
C MET A 260 6.51 7.93 11.91
N MET A 261 7.52 8.46 11.21
CA MET A 261 8.82 8.75 11.81
C MET A 261 8.75 9.79 12.93
N LYS A 262 7.76 10.67 12.92
CA LYS A 262 7.54 11.61 14.00
C LYS A 262 6.95 10.93 15.24
N TYR A 263 6.05 9.96 15.08
CA TYR A 263 5.59 9.11 16.19
C TYR A 263 6.77 8.36 16.80
N LEU A 264 7.65 7.79 15.97
CA LEU A 264 8.83 7.08 16.44
C LEU A 264 9.84 8.01 17.14
N TYR A 265 9.98 9.25 16.69
CA TYR A 265 10.76 10.26 17.37
C TYR A 265 10.26 10.46 18.83
N TYR A 266 8.96 10.63 19.03
CA TYR A 266 8.39 10.76 20.35
C TYR A 266 8.42 9.45 21.14
N ALA A 267 8.23 8.31 20.49
CA ALA A 267 8.40 7.00 21.11
C ALA A 267 9.82 6.82 21.67
N LYS A 268 10.85 7.18 20.88
CA LYS A 268 12.24 7.16 21.35
C LYS A 268 12.48 8.10 22.53
N LYS A 269 11.92 9.31 22.50
CA LYS A 269 11.98 10.24 23.66
C LYS A 269 11.29 9.68 24.90
N ALA A 270 10.23 8.89 24.73
CA ALA A 270 9.51 8.22 25.81
C ALA A 270 10.19 6.94 26.31
N GLY A 271 11.36 6.57 25.75
CA GLY A 271 12.12 5.38 26.15
C GLY A 271 11.68 4.07 25.47
N THR A 272 10.80 4.12 24.49
CA THR A 272 10.38 2.97 23.70
C THR A 272 11.58 2.36 22.94
N ARG A 273 11.78 1.05 23.06
CA ARG A 273 12.74 0.31 22.24
C ARG A 273 12.12 -0.03 20.89
N VAL A 274 12.93 -0.02 19.84
CA VAL A 274 12.50 -0.34 18.47
C VAL A 274 13.37 -1.45 17.91
N ALA A 275 12.75 -2.55 17.48
CA ALA A 275 13.39 -3.62 16.72
C ALA A 275 12.87 -3.64 15.27
N VAL A 276 13.74 -4.00 14.32
CA VAL A 276 13.39 -4.15 12.91
C VAL A 276 13.80 -5.54 12.46
N VAL A 277 12.85 -6.28 11.90
CA VAL A 277 13.03 -7.59 11.28
C VAL A 277 12.86 -7.43 9.77
N ASN A 278 13.97 -7.46 9.03
CA ASN A 278 13.96 -7.15 7.60
C ASN A 278 15.27 -7.65 6.95
N PRO A 279 15.28 -8.17 5.72
CA PRO A 279 16.51 -8.65 5.05
C PRO A 279 17.50 -7.54 4.72
N TYR A 280 17.07 -6.29 4.65
CA TYR A 280 17.90 -5.11 4.43
C TYR A 280 17.91 -4.20 5.65
N ARG A 281 19.10 -3.85 6.13
CA ARG A 281 19.27 -2.84 7.17
C ARG A 281 19.06 -1.46 6.59
N GLU A 282 17.80 -1.07 6.55
CA GLU A 282 17.33 0.17 5.91
C GLU A 282 17.91 1.41 6.59
N PRO A 283 18.70 2.26 5.86
CA PRO A 283 19.38 3.40 6.49
C PRO A 283 18.44 4.37 7.20
N ALA A 284 17.24 4.60 6.62
CA ALA A 284 16.27 5.53 7.18
C ALA A 284 15.50 4.94 8.39
N MET A 285 15.51 3.62 8.60
CA MET A 285 15.03 2.96 9.82
C MET A 285 16.12 2.93 10.91
N GLU A 286 17.38 3.04 10.54
CA GLU A 286 18.47 3.18 11.50
C GLU A 286 18.53 4.58 12.07
N ARG A 287 18.53 5.59 11.18
CA ARG A 287 18.54 7.02 11.55
C ARG A 287 17.67 7.84 10.60
N TYR A 288 16.83 8.68 11.18
CA TYR A 288 15.92 9.54 10.41
C TYR A 288 15.98 10.99 10.85
N TYR A 289 15.74 11.90 9.91
CA TYR A 289 15.71 13.35 10.11
C TYR A 289 14.27 13.84 9.96
N VAL A 290 13.56 13.99 11.08
CA VAL A 290 12.15 14.43 11.08
C VAL A 290 12.10 15.91 10.70
N PRO A 291 11.51 16.29 9.55
CA PRO A 291 11.63 17.64 9.00
C PRO A 291 10.88 18.71 9.80
N SER A 292 9.90 18.31 10.58
CA SER A 292 9.07 19.20 11.38
C SER A 292 9.53 19.34 12.83
N ASP A 293 10.68 18.76 13.20
CA ASP A 293 11.29 18.89 14.52
C ASP A 293 12.75 19.33 14.37
N LEU A 294 13.08 20.48 14.94
CA LEU A 294 14.39 21.13 14.71
C LEU A 294 15.56 20.28 15.18
N GLU A 295 15.43 19.64 16.35
CA GLU A 295 16.46 18.77 16.91
C GLU A 295 16.73 17.59 15.99
N SER A 296 15.66 16.88 15.59
CA SER A 296 15.76 15.73 14.70
C SER A 296 16.18 16.13 13.27
N ALA A 297 15.72 17.29 12.77
CA ALA A 297 16.08 17.78 11.44
C ALA A 297 17.56 18.10 11.32
N LEU A 298 18.20 18.59 12.39
CA LEU A 298 19.63 18.94 12.41
C LEU A 298 20.53 17.75 12.75
N PHE A 299 20.15 16.93 13.74
CA PHE A 299 21.05 15.91 14.31
C PHE A 299 20.63 14.48 13.97
N GLY A 300 19.43 14.28 13.43
CA GLY A 300 18.84 12.98 13.18
C GLY A 300 18.50 12.22 14.46
N THR A 301 17.57 11.32 14.36
CA THR A 301 17.11 10.46 15.46
C THR A 301 17.48 9.02 15.16
N ARG A 302 18.19 8.34 16.07
CA ARG A 302 18.37 6.89 16.00
C ARG A 302 17.02 6.24 16.27
N ILE A 303 16.51 5.48 15.30
CA ILE A 303 15.20 4.82 15.38
C ILE A 303 15.35 3.40 15.91
N ALA A 304 15.97 2.51 15.13
CA ALA A 304 16.14 1.12 15.53
C ALA A 304 17.24 0.96 16.60
N ASP A 305 16.91 0.19 17.64
CA ASP A 305 17.89 -0.26 18.63
C ASP A 305 18.58 -1.54 18.17
N ARG A 306 17.84 -2.45 17.48
CA ARG A 306 18.37 -3.66 16.86
C ARG A 306 17.70 -3.97 15.53
N PHE A 307 18.50 -4.55 14.62
CA PHE A 307 18.06 -5.18 13.38
C PHE A 307 18.26 -6.68 13.47
N PHE A 308 17.33 -7.44 12.92
CA PHE A 308 17.38 -8.87 12.71
C PHE A 308 17.21 -9.11 11.21
N GLN A 309 18.30 -9.44 10.53
CA GLN A 309 18.35 -9.52 9.07
C GLN A 309 17.93 -10.92 8.60
N VAL A 310 16.63 -11.21 8.70
CA VAL A 310 16.07 -12.49 8.25
C VAL A 310 16.29 -12.69 6.75
N ARG A 311 16.46 -13.93 6.35
CA ARG A 311 16.45 -14.31 4.94
C ARG A 311 15.05 -14.06 4.36
N PRO A 312 14.90 -13.56 3.11
CA PRO A 312 13.58 -13.39 2.49
C PRO A 312 12.71 -14.64 2.55
N GLY A 313 11.50 -14.52 3.08
CA GLY A 313 10.59 -15.65 3.34
C GLY A 313 10.96 -16.56 4.50
N GLY A 314 11.99 -16.19 5.28
CA GLY A 314 12.37 -16.88 6.50
C GLY A 314 11.63 -16.41 7.75
N ASP A 315 10.64 -15.55 7.62
CA ASP A 315 9.91 -14.92 8.72
C ASP A 315 9.23 -15.95 9.63
N VAL A 316 8.54 -16.94 9.06
CA VAL A 316 7.89 -18.02 9.83
C VAL A 316 8.93 -18.80 10.63
N ALA A 317 10.08 -19.19 10.01
CA ALA A 317 11.13 -19.93 10.68
C ALA A 317 11.74 -19.13 11.83
N PHE A 318 12.03 -17.84 11.60
CA PHE A 318 12.53 -16.93 12.63
C PHE A 318 11.57 -16.83 13.81
N LEU A 319 10.28 -16.56 13.56
CA LEU A 319 9.29 -16.36 14.62
C LEU A 319 8.94 -17.66 15.36
N VAL A 320 8.97 -18.81 14.69
CA VAL A 320 8.84 -20.12 15.34
C VAL A 320 10.05 -20.39 16.25
N GLY A 321 11.28 -20.06 15.82
CA GLY A 321 12.48 -20.15 16.64
C GLY A 321 12.43 -19.23 17.88
N VAL A 322 11.95 -18.02 17.69
CA VAL A 322 11.68 -17.07 18.80
C VAL A 322 10.65 -17.64 19.77
N ALA A 323 9.53 -18.15 19.27
CA ALA A 323 8.50 -18.78 20.10
C ALA A 323 9.04 -19.98 20.87
N LYS A 324 9.91 -20.79 20.24
CA LYS A 324 10.57 -21.93 20.89
C LYS A 324 11.43 -21.51 22.07
N HIS A 325 12.21 -20.44 21.96
CA HIS A 325 12.94 -19.86 23.09
C HIS A 325 12.00 -19.35 24.16
N MET A 326 10.94 -18.58 23.80
CA MET A 326 9.99 -18.03 24.77
C MET A 326 9.28 -19.13 25.58
N LEU A 327 8.90 -20.22 24.93
CA LEU A 327 8.26 -21.36 25.58
C LEU A 327 9.21 -22.08 26.55
N ARG A 328 10.48 -22.30 26.17
CA ARG A 328 11.50 -22.95 26.98
C ARG A 328 11.92 -22.13 28.20
N GLU A 329 12.05 -20.82 28.02
CA GLU A 329 12.44 -19.91 29.10
C GLU A 329 11.24 -19.45 29.96
N GLY A 330 10.02 -19.83 29.60
CA GLY A 330 8.81 -19.43 30.30
C GLY A 330 8.43 -17.97 30.15
N TRP A 331 8.90 -17.28 29.12
CA TRP A 331 8.62 -15.86 28.84
C TRP A 331 7.25 -15.65 28.16
N VAL A 332 6.24 -16.34 28.67
CA VAL A 332 4.87 -16.32 28.12
C VAL A 332 3.84 -15.97 29.23
N ASP A 333 2.74 -15.40 28.87
CA ASP A 333 1.61 -15.12 29.77
C ASP A 333 0.67 -16.33 29.82
N ARG A 334 0.94 -17.27 30.74
CA ARG A 334 0.15 -18.50 30.92
C ARG A 334 -1.31 -18.21 31.26
N GLY A 335 -1.56 -17.19 32.10
CA GLY A 335 -2.92 -16.85 32.50
C GLY A 335 -3.76 -16.38 31.32
N PHE A 336 -3.20 -15.51 30.47
CA PHE A 336 -3.86 -15.08 29.25
C PHE A 336 -4.08 -16.26 28.28
N ILE A 337 -3.07 -17.09 28.07
CA ILE A 337 -3.13 -18.24 27.15
C ILE A 337 -4.27 -19.18 27.53
N GLU A 338 -4.35 -19.57 28.79
CA GLU A 338 -5.33 -20.53 29.30
C GLU A 338 -6.77 -19.97 29.26
N ALA A 339 -6.94 -18.70 29.66
CA ALA A 339 -8.25 -18.09 29.77
C ALA A 339 -8.83 -17.62 28.42
N HIS A 340 -8.00 -17.10 27.52
CA HIS A 340 -8.46 -16.30 26.38
C HIS A 340 -8.05 -16.85 25.01
N THR A 341 -7.38 -18.01 24.95
CA THR A 341 -6.94 -18.54 23.66
C THR A 341 -7.37 -19.99 23.40
N ALA A 342 -7.34 -20.39 22.13
CA ALA A 342 -7.52 -21.75 21.65
C ALA A 342 -6.35 -22.15 20.72
N GLY A 343 -6.14 -23.46 20.49
CA GLY A 343 -5.11 -23.97 19.56
C GLY A 343 -3.67 -23.91 20.09
N PHE A 344 -3.46 -23.52 21.37
CA PHE A 344 -2.12 -23.37 21.94
C PHE A 344 -1.34 -24.69 22.02
N ARG A 345 -2.00 -25.83 22.31
CA ARG A 345 -1.33 -27.12 22.45
C ARG A 345 -0.75 -27.59 21.12
N GLU A 346 -1.51 -27.49 20.08
CA GLU A 346 -1.12 -27.85 18.70
C GLU A 346 0.01 -26.93 18.20
N PHE A 347 -0.10 -25.63 18.46
CA PHE A 347 0.95 -24.67 18.17
C PHE A 347 2.25 -24.99 18.92
N ALA A 348 2.20 -25.19 20.24
CA ALA A 348 3.39 -25.48 21.05
C ALA A 348 4.05 -26.80 20.65
N ALA A 349 3.26 -27.84 20.32
CA ALA A 349 3.77 -29.11 19.83
C ALA A 349 4.49 -28.95 18.47
N ALA A 350 3.93 -28.18 17.54
CA ALA A 350 4.55 -27.89 16.25
C ALA A 350 5.86 -27.11 16.40
N VAL A 351 5.89 -26.11 17.29
CA VAL A 351 7.09 -25.33 17.61
C VAL A 351 8.19 -26.24 18.18
N GLU A 352 7.85 -27.12 19.12
CA GLU A 352 8.85 -28.01 19.74
C GLU A 352 9.36 -29.08 18.77
N ALA A 353 8.51 -29.59 17.89
CA ALA A 353 8.88 -30.59 16.90
C ALA A 353 9.82 -30.05 15.81
N THR A 354 9.87 -28.73 15.60
CA THR A 354 10.74 -28.14 14.58
C THR A 354 12.18 -28.07 15.07
N SER A 355 13.13 -28.66 14.34
CA SER A 355 14.55 -28.65 14.71
C SER A 355 15.21 -27.28 14.56
N TRP A 356 16.21 -26.97 15.38
CA TRP A 356 16.99 -25.74 15.28
C TRP A 356 17.68 -25.60 13.93
N GLU A 357 18.22 -26.70 13.40
CA GLU A 357 18.87 -26.71 12.08
C GLU A 357 17.94 -26.19 10.97
N VAL A 358 16.67 -26.60 10.98
CA VAL A 358 15.66 -26.11 10.01
C VAL A 358 15.38 -24.62 10.25
N LEU A 359 15.20 -24.21 11.52
CA LEU A 359 14.91 -22.83 11.87
C LEU A 359 16.04 -21.88 11.46
N GLU A 360 17.29 -22.25 11.76
CA GLU A 360 18.46 -21.44 11.42
C GLU A 360 18.68 -21.37 9.90
N ARG A 361 18.59 -22.51 9.20
CA ARG A 361 18.77 -22.56 7.75
C ARG A 361 17.71 -21.71 7.01
N GLU A 362 16.44 -21.85 7.36
CA GLU A 362 15.36 -21.16 6.64
C GLU A 362 15.25 -19.68 7.03
N SER A 363 15.51 -19.33 8.29
CA SER A 363 15.52 -17.92 8.72
C SER A 363 16.78 -17.15 8.28
N GLY A 364 17.90 -17.85 8.10
CA GLY A 364 19.23 -17.26 7.89
C GLY A 364 19.83 -16.62 9.14
N LEU A 365 19.25 -16.85 10.32
CA LEU A 365 19.71 -16.34 11.62
C LEU A 365 20.00 -17.48 12.59
N GLY A 366 21.06 -17.35 13.37
CA GLY A 366 21.42 -18.34 14.39
C GLY A 366 20.49 -18.32 15.61
N GLY A 367 20.50 -19.40 16.38
CA GLY A 367 19.70 -19.56 17.60
C GLY A 367 19.93 -18.45 18.62
N GLU A 368 21.15 -17.91 18.74
CA GLU A 368 21.48 -16.80 19.65
C GLU A 368 20.78 -15.48 19.24
N GLU A 369 20.63 -15.21 17.96
CA GLU A 369 19.91 -14.03 17.48
C GLU A 369 18.41 -14.17 17.70
N MET A 370 17.85 -15.37 17.49
CA MET A 370 16.47 -15.71 17.82
C MET A 370 16.20 -15.55 19.32
N ARG A 371 17.16 -16.04 20.16
CA ARG A 371 17.09 -15.89 21.62
C ARG A 371 17.13 -14.43 22.04
N ALA A 372 18.02 -13.64 21.45
CA ALA A 372 18.13 -12.22 21.75
C ALA A 372 16.84 -11.43 21.41
N PHE A 373 16.15 -11.81 20.31
CA PHE A 373 14.86 -11.24 19.98
C PHE A 373 13.76 -11.73 20.94
N ALA A 374 13.76 -13.04 21.26
CA ALA A 374 12.84 -13.63 22.24
C ALA A 374 12.94 -12.95 23.60
N GLU A 375 14.18 -12.65 24.06
CA GLU A 375 14.41 -11.91 25.29
C GLU A 375 13.85 -10.48 25.24
N MET A 376 14.01 -9.77 24.11
CA MET A 376 13.42 -8.44 23.95
C MET A 376 11.90 -8.46 24.07
N VAL A 377 11.24 -9.46 23.45
CA VAL A 377 9.79 -9.65 23.51
C VAL A 377 9.36 -10.14 24.91
N GLY A 378 10.08 -11.10 25.47
CA GLY A 378 9.79 -11.69 26.78
C GLY A 378 9.83 -10.68 27.94
N ARG A 379 10.80 -9.75 27.90
CA ARG A 379 10.96 -8.69 28.92
C ARG A 379 10.00 -7.51 28.74
N ALA A 380 9.34 -7.39 27.60
CA ALA A 380 8.36 -6.34 27.40
C ALA A 380 7.05 -6.70 28.14
N GLU A 381 6.48 -5.76 28.83
CA GLU A 381 5.14 -5.85 29.40
C GLU A 381 4.08 -5.39 28.38
N ARG A 382 4.49 -4.48 27.49
CA ARG A 382 3.66 -3.90 26.43
C ARG A 382 4.46 -3.84 25.14
N ALA A 383 3.84 -4.25 24.05
CA ALA A 383 4.45 -4.14 22.72
C ALA A 383 3.43 -3.87 21.63
N VAL A 384 3.88 -3.15 20.61
CA VAL A 384 3.13 -2.98 19.35
C VAL A 384 3.93 -3.61 18.22
N PHE A 385 3.29 -4.54 17.52
CA PHE A 385 3.86 -5.21 16.35
C PHE A 385 3.30 -4.59 15.07
N VAL A 386 4.18 -4.03 14.25
CA VAL A 386 3.87 -3.33 13.01
C VAL A 386 4.42 -4.12 11.85
N TRP A 387 3.63 -4.37 10.80
CA TRP A 387 4.15 -5.03 9.61
C TRP A 387 3.63 -4.42 8.31
N GLY A 388 4.43 -4.59 7.26
CA GLY A 388 4.14 -4.08 5.93
C GLY A 388 4.07 -5.19 4.87
N MET A 389 4.18 -4.78 3.62
CA MET A 389 4.11 -5.69 2.47
C MET A 389 5.29 -6.66 2.37
N GLY A 390 6.40 -6.43 3.09
CA GLY A 390 7.48 -7.42 3.22
C GLY A 390 7.04 -8.72 3.89
N ILE A 391 5.92 -8.70 4.62
CA ILE A 391 5.30 -9.88 5.24
C ILE A 391 4.21 -10.47 4.35
N THR A 392 3.39 -9.61 3.73
CA THR A 392 2.17 -10.07 3.05
C THR A 392 2.37 -10.50 1.60
N GLN A 393 3.40 -9.99 0.91
CA GLN A 393 3.62 -10.25 -0.52
C GLN A 393 4.48 -11.51 -0.76
N HIS A 394 4.18 -12.60 -0.03
CA HIS A 394 4.75 -13.93 -0.16
C HIS A 394 3.68 -14.96 -0.51
N ALA A 395 4.08 -16.09 -1.07
CA ALA A 395 3.19 -17.23 -1.26
C ALA A 395 2.64 -17.75 0.08
N CYS A 396 3.38 -17.60 1.18
CA CYS A 396 2.97 -17.90 2.54
C CYS A 396 2.54 -16.65 3.33
N GLY A 397 1.99 -15.63 2.66
CA GLY A 397 1.69 -14.33 3.26
C GLY A 397 0.77 -14.40 4.47
N GLU A 398 -0.25 -15.26 4.44
CA GLU A 398 -1.16 -15.49 5.56
C GLU A 398 -0.43 -16.12 6.75
N ASP A 399 0.44 -17.12 6.52
CA ASP A 399 1.19 -17.79 7.58
C ASP A 399 2.25 -16.88 8.20
N ASN A 400 2.88 -15.99 7.43
CA ASN A 400 3.75 -14.94 7.96
C ASN A 400 3.01 -14.04 8.96
N VAL A 401 1.76 -13.65 8.64
CA VAL A 401 0.94 -12.84 9.55
C VAL A 401 0.53 -13.64 10.78
N HIS A 402 0.13 -14.91 10.61
CA HIS A 402 -0.18 -15.79 11.75
C HIS A 402 1.04 -15.98 12.68
N ALA A 403 2.25 -16.06 12.16
CA ALA A 403 3.45 -16.15 12.98
C ALA A 403 3.62 -14.92 13.89
N ILE A 404 3.36 -13.72 13.36
CA ILE A 404 3.36 -12.47 14.15
C ILE A 404 2.24 -12.47 15.19
N ILE A 405 1.03 -12.91 14.82
CA ILE A 405 -0.12 -13.01 15.74
C ILE A 405 0.20 -14.01 16.86
N ASN A 406 0.69 -15.21 16.54
CA ASN A 406 1.08 -16.21 17.51
C ASN A 406 2.07 -15.64 18.54
N LEU A 407 3.09 -14.91 18.06
CA LEU A 407 4.07 -14.28 18.98
C LEU A 407 3.41 -13.25 19.91
N ALA A 408 2.48 -12.46 19.40
CA ALA A 408 1.73 -11.50 20.22
C ALA A 408 0.83 -12.20 21.24
N LEU A 409 0.19 -13.30 20.87
CA LEU A 409 -0.67 -14.09 21.76
C LEU A 409 0.11 -14.77 22.88
N LEU A 410 1.39 -15.13 22.69
CA LEU A 410 2.23 -15.66 23.77
C LEU A 410 2.33 -14.69 24.97
N LYS A 411 2.13 -13.40 24.76
CA LYS A 411 2.26 -12.33 25.78
C LYS A 411 0.96 -11.54 26.01
N GLY A 412 -0.13 -11.87 25.31
CA GLY A 412 -1.38 -11.09 25.34
C GLY A 412 -1.20 -9.64 24.88
N PHE A 413 -0.35 -9.38 23.86
CA PHE A 413 -0.08 -8.04 23.31
C PHE A 413 -1.20 -7.54 22.40
N VAL A 414 -2.45 -7.68 22.85
CA VAL A 414 -3.66 -7.23 22.17
C VAL A 414 -4.69 -6.79 23.21
N GLY A 415 -5.55 -5.84 22.87
CA GLY A 415 -6.70 -5.44 23.68
C GLY A 415 -6.36 -4.68 24.95
N ARG A 416 -5.12 -4.23 25.13
CA ARG A 416 -4.61 -3.44 26.27
C ARG A 416 -3.91 -2.16 25.78
N PRO A 417 -3.94 -1.05 26.56
CA PRO A 417 -3.19 0.17 26.22
C PRO A 417 -1.69 -0.11 26.05
N GLY A 418 -1.10 0.47 25.00
CA GLY A 418 0.31 0.26 24.65
C GLY A 418 0.62 -1.12 24.05
N CYS A 419 -0.40 -1.92 23.73
CA CYS A 419 -0.26 -3.20 23.06
C CYS A 419 -1.08 -3.21 21.77
N GLY A 420 -0.59 -3.89 20.73
CA GLY A 420 -1.38 -4.02 19.52
C GLY A 420 -0.68 -4.64 18.35
N LEU A 421 -1.51 -5.00 17.39
CA LEU A 421 -1.19 -5.54 16.08
C LEU A 421 -1.56 -4.51 15.02
N MET A 422 -0.57 -4.03 14.28
CA MET A 422 -0.73 -2.91 13.34
C MET A 422 -0.25 -3.29 11.93
N PRO A 423 -1.11 -3.92 11.10
CA PRO A 423 -0.85 -3.98 9.66
C PRO A 423 -0.85 -2.56 9.12
N ILE A 424 0.35 -1.98 8.90
CA ILE A 424 0.42 -0.61 8.42
C ILE A 424 0.11 -0.52 6.94
N ARG A 425 -1.13 -0.12 6.63
CA ARG A 425 -1.64 -0.01 5.26
C ARG A 425 -0.82 0.99 4.44
N GLY A 426 -0.74 0.77 3.13
CA GLY A 426 0.05 1.61 2.23
C GLY A 426 -0.66 2.90 1.86
N HIS A 427 -1.69 2.80 1.02
CA HIS A 427 -2.37 3.95 0.42
C HIS A 427 -3.47 4.54 1.31
N SER A 428 -3.73 5.84 1.14
CA SER A 428 -4.90 6.50 1.75
C SER A 428 -6.20 5.85 1.24
N GLY A 429 -7.17 5.68 2.14
CA GLY A 429 -8.45 5.06 1.81
C GLY A 429 -8.44 3.54 1.67
N VAL A 430 -7.29 2.87 1.59
CA VAL A 430 -7.21 1.42 1.33
C VAL A 430 -7.89 0.55 2.38
N GLN A 431 -7.95 0.99 3.63
CA GLN A 431 -8.70 0.30 4.68
C GLN A 431 -10.21 0.32 4.40
N GLY A 432 -10.73 1.50 4.04
CA GLY A 432 -12.12 1.68 3.67
C GLY A 432 -12.54 0.87 2.44
N GLY A 433 -11.65 0.69 1.45
CA GLY A 433 -11.96 -0.06 0.24
C GLY A 433 -12.40 -1.50 0.50
N ALA A 434 -11.73 -2.19 1.44
CA ALA A 434 -12.12 -3.53 1.86
C ALA A 434 -13.43 -3.50 2.70
N GLU A 435 -13.59 -2.50 3.58
CA GLU A 435 -14.73 -2.39 4.49
C GLU A 435 -16.00 -1.91 3.82
N MET A 436 -15.89 -1.07 2.77
CA MET A 436 -17.03 -0.67 1.94
C MET A 436 -17.50 -1.79 1.00
N GLY A 437 -16.78 -2.91 0.92
CA GLY A 437 -17.16 -4.06 0.11
C GLY A 437 -16.84 -3.92 -1.39
N ALA A 438 -15.93 -3.04 -1.78
CA ALA A 438 -15.41 -2.98 -3.15
C ALA A 438 -14.41 -4.12 -3.41
N TYR A 439 -14.87 -5.36 -3.24
CA TYR A 439 -14.06 -6.58 -3.21
C TYR A 439 -14.80 -7.75 -3.85
N ALA A 440 -14.07 -8.56 -4.62
CA ALA A 440 -14.61 -9.75 -5.28
C ALA A 440 -15.16 -10.80 -4.29
N THR A 441 -14.62 -10.81 -3.06
CA THR A 441 -14.83 -11.86 -2.06
C THR A 441 -15.55 -11.39 -0.80
N ALA A 442 -15.97 -10.13 -0.74
CA ALA A 442 -16.62 -9.59 0.45
C ALA A 442 -17.68 -8.53 0.12
N PHE A 443 -18.78 -8.57 0.87
CA PHE A 443 -19.78 -7.51 0.96
C PHE A 443 -19.36 -6.38 1.91
N PRO A 444 -20.07 -5.23 1.95
CA PRO A 444 -19.86 -4.19 2.92
C PRO A 444 -19.79 -4.72 4.37
N GLY A 445 -18.90 -4.12 5.18
CA GLY A 445 -18.59 -4.61 6.51
C GLY A 445 -17.67 -5.85 6.54
N GLY A 446 -17.07 -6.23 5.41
CA GLY A 446 -16.21 -7.41 5.31
C GLY A 446 -16.97 -8.74 5.46
N LEU A 447 -18.27 -8.74 5.20
CA LEU A 447 -19.11 -9.94 5.24
C LEU A 447 -18.78 -10.84 4.04
N SER A 448 -18.70 -12.14 4.28
CA SER A 448 -18.45 -13.12 3.21
C SER A 448 -19.60 -13.14 2.20
N ILE A 449 -19.27 -13.37 0.93
CA ILE A 449 -20.29 -13.56 -0.11
C ILE A 449 -20.91 -14.93 0.06
N THR A 450 -22.14 -14.94 0.56
CA THR A 450 -22.97 -16.12 0.78
C THR A 450 -24.40 -15.80 0.34
N PRO A 451 -25.23 -16.82 0.02
CA PRO A 451 -26.65 -16.60 -0.32
C PRO A 451 -27.43 -15.83 0.75
N GLU A 452 -27.10 -16.04 2.03
CA GLU A 452 -27.74 -15.32 3.15
C GLU A 452 -27.41 -13.83 3.13
N ASN A 453 -26.11 -13.49 3.05
CA ASN A 453 -25.67 -12.11 2.98
C ASN A 453 -26.14 -11.42 1.69
N ALA A 454 -26.13 -12.12 0.56
CA ALA A 454 -26.64 -11.59 -0.70
C ALA A 454 -28.14 -11.23 -0.59
N ARG A 455 -28.94 -12.08 0.03
CA ARG A 455 -30.37 -11.82 0.31
C ARG A 455 -30.54 -10.58 1.20
N ARG A 456 -29.77 -10.49 2.28
CA ARG A 456 -29.78 -9.31 3.17
C ARG A 456 -29.52 -8.02 2.41
N PHE A 457 -28.50 -7.98 1.54
CA PHE A 457 -28.21 -6.77 0.74
C PHE A 457 -29.24 -6.57 -0.38
N SER A 458 -29.82 -7.62 -0.94
CA SER A 458 -30.92 -7.50 -1.91
C SER A 458 -32.15 -6.81 -1.30
N GLU A 459 -32.51 -7.19 -0.08
CA GLU A 459 -33.60 -6.55 0.67
C GLU A 459 -33.27 -5.09 1.00
N LEU A 460 -32.02 -4.82 1.43
CA LEU A 460 -31.59 -3.49 1.82
C LEU A 460 -31.55 -2.50 0.65
N TRP A 461 -31.06 -2.93 -0.51
CA TRP A 461 -30.90 -2.10 -1.69
C TRP A 461 -32.10 -2.13 -2.66
N GLY A 462 -32.95 -3.14 -2.53
CA GLY A 462 -34.16 -3.29 -3.36
C GLY A 462 -33.89 -3.78 -4.79
N PHE A 463 -32.81 -4.54 -5.00
CA PHE A 463 -32.49 -5.24 -6.24
C PHE A 463 -31.72 -6.55 -5.96
N PRO A 464 -31.76 -7.54 -6.87
CA PRO A 464 -31.03 -8.80 -6.70
C PRO A 464 -29.51 -8.56 -6.64
N VAL A 465 -28.85 -9.15 -5.66
CA VAL A 465 -27.40 -9.10 -5.46
C VAL A 465 -26.79 -10.48 -5.73
N PRO A 466 -25.69 -10.57 -6.52
CA PRO A 466 -25.03 -11.85 -6.79
C PRO A 466 -24.51 -12.51 -5.52
N ASP A 467 -24.68 -13.82 -5.41
CA ASP A 467 -24.38 -14.64 -4.22
C ASP A 467 -23.10 -15.49 -4.33
N LYS A 468 -22.37 -15.34 -5.44
CA LYS A 468 -21.08 -16.03 -5.68
C LYS A 468 -19.93 -15.04 -5.68
N PRO A 469 -18.75 -15.40 -5.13
CA PRO A 469 -17.55 -14.58 -5.26
C PRO A 469 -17.20 -14.31 -6.72
N GLY A 470 -16.70 -13.11 -6.99
CA GLY A 470 -16.17 -12.73 -8.28
C GLY A 470 -14.69 -13.08 -8.43
N LEU A 471 -14.13 -12.75 -9.60
CA LEU A 471 -12.70 -12.87 -9.88
C LEU A 471 -11.90 -11.83 -9.11
N THR A 472 -10.78 -12.23 -8.53
CA THR A 472 -9.77 -11.30 -8.01
C THR A 472 -8.99 -10.64 -9.15
N THR A 473 -8.29 -9.53 -8.89
CA THR A 473 -7.51 -8.83 -9.93
C THR A 473 -6.50 -9.73 -10.65
N PRO A 474 -5.71 -10.60 -9.99
CA PRO A 474 -4.84 -11.54 -10.70
C PRO A 474 -5.61 -12.56 -11.57
N GLU A 475 -6.73 -13.06 -11.06
CA GLU A 475 -7.60 -14.02 -11.80
C GLU A 475 -8.30 -13.36 -13.00
N MET A 476 -8.59 -12.06 -12.92
CA MET A 476 -9.11 -11.29 -14.05
C MET A 476 -8.12 -11.25 -15.21
N LEU A 477 -6.84 -11.03 -14.94
CA LEU A 477 -5.82 -11.03 -16.00
C LEU A 477 -5.69 -12.42 -16.65
N ASP A 478 -5.77 -13.50 -15.87
CA ASP A 478 -5.82 -14.86 -16.40
C ASP A 478 -7.05 -15.05 -17.31
N ALA A 479 -8.23 -14.62 -16.83
CA ALA A 479 -9.48 -14.70 -17.59
C ALA A 479 -9.44 -13.84 -18.87
N ALA A 480 -8.78 -12.69 -18.84
CA ALA A 480 -8.62 -11.82 -20.02
C ALA A 480 -7.73 -12.49 -21.10
N LEU A 481 -6.65 -13.16 -20.69
CA LEU A 481 -5.81 -13.95 -21.60
C LEU A 481 -6.55 -15.12 -22.24
N ASP A 482 -7.50 -15.71 -21.50
CA ASP A 482 -8.39 -16.78 -22.01
C ASP A 482 -9.55 -16.23 -22.87
N GLY A 483 -9.63 -14.91 -23.10
CA GLY A 483 -10.74 -14.29 -23.84
C GLY A 483 -12.09 -14.35 -23.12
N ARG A 484 -12.08 -14.44 -21.78
CA ARG A 484 -13.31 -14.53 -20.95
C ARG A 484 -13.75 -13.18 -20.39
N ILE A 485 -13.03 -12.09 -20.67
CA ILE A 485 -13.41 -10.73 -20.26
C ILE A 485 -13.66 -9.88 -21.52
N ASP A 486 -14.87 -9.34 -21.64
CA ASP A 486 -15.26 -8.47 -22.78
C ASP A 486 -15.22 -6.99 -22.40
N VAL A 487 -15.45 -6.66 -21.12
CA VAL A 487 -15.46 -5.29 -20.63
C VAL A 487 -14.59 -5.18 -19.38
N LEU A 488 -13.64 -4.25 -19.40
CA LEU A 488 -12.89 -3.80 -18.24
C LEU A 488 -13.22 -2.33 -17.97
N PHE A 489 -13.77 -2.03 -16.80
CA PHE A 489 -13.93 -0.68 -16.29
C PHE A 489 -12.91 -0.46 -15.15
N ALA A 490 -11.84 0.28 -15.43
CA ALA A 490 -10.75 0.55 -14.50
C ALA A 490 -10.80 1.99 -13.99
N VAL A 491 -10.83 2.15 -12.67
CA VAL A 491 -10.78 3.44 -11.99
C VAL A 491 -9.39 3.63 -11.42
N GLY A 492 -8.64 4.56 -12.02
CA GLY A 492 -7.24 4.80 -11.67
C GLY A 492 -6.35 3.58 -11.83
N GLY A 493 -5.18 3.65 -11.20
CA GLY A 493 -4.21 2.55 -11.16
C GLY A 493 -3.32 2.46 -12.39
N GLY A 494 -2.52 1.40 -12.42
CA GLY A 494 -1.58 1.09 -13.51
C GLY A 494 -1.27 -0.40 -13.47
N PHE A 495 -2.01 -1.22 -14.24
CA PHE A 495 -1.80 -2.67 -14.25
C PHE A 495 -0.39 -3.03 -14.71
N ASN A 496 0.14 -2.35 -15.74
CA ASN A 496 1.47 -2.60 -16.29
C ASN A 496 2.59 -2.45 -15.24
N GLU A 497 2.44 -1.49 -14.32
CA GLU A 497 3.44 -1.23 -13.29
C GLU A 497 3.19 -2.05 -12.03
N VAL A 498 1.93 -2.41 -11.76
CA VAL A 498 1.56 -2.99 -10.46
C VAL A 498 1.59 -4.51 -10.47
N MET A 499 1.14 -5.13 -11.58
CA MET A 499 1.00 -6.58 -11.68
C MET A 499 2.29 -7.26 -12.15
N PRO A 500 2.51 -8.55 -11.80
CA PRO A 500 3.62 -9.33 -12.29
C PRO A 500 3.62 -9.45 -13.81
N ASP A 501 4.80 -9.57 -14.40
CA ASP A 501 5.00 -9.76 -15.84
C ASP A 501 4.29 -8.68 -16.70
N PRO A 502 4.90 -7.50 -16.89
CA PRO A 502 4.29 -6.40 -17.64
C PRO A 502 3.88 -6.76 -19.08
N LEU A 503 4.62 -7.67 -19.75
CA LEU A 503 4.28 -8.10 -21.12
C LEU A 503 3.01 -8.95 -21.13
N ARG A 504 2.86 -9.84 -20.16
CA ARG A 504 1.64 -10.62 -19.96
C ARG A 504 0.44 -9.73 -19.64
N VAL A 505 0.65 -8.70 -18.82
CA VAL A 505 -0.40 -7.72 -18.48
C VAL A 505 -0.84 -6.95 -19.73
N GLU A 506 0.11 -6.48 -20.54
CA GLU A 506 -0.18 -5.78 -21.78
C GLU A 506 -0.96 -6.65 -22.77
N GLU A 507 -0.57 -7.93 -22.89
CA GLU A 507 -1.28 -8.90 -23.74
C GLU A 507 -2.71 -9.17 -23.22
N ALA A 508 -2.90 -9.30 -21.90
CA ALA A 508 -4.23 -9.44 -21.30
C ALA A 508 -5.12 -8.23 -21.66
N LEU A 509 -4.58 -7.02 -21.49
CA LEU A 509 -5.30 -5.79 -21.84
C LEU A 509 -5.64 -5.69 -23.33
N ARG A 510 -4.75 -6.14 -24.22
CA ARG A 510 -5.00 -6.16 -25.68
C ARG A 510 -6.16 -7.07 -26.07
N ARG A 511 -6.43 -8.12 -25.31
CA ARG A 511 -7.49 -9.10 -25.60
C ARG A 511 -8.87 -8.67 -25.15
N ILE A 512 -9.00 -7.58 -24.37
CA ILE A 512 -10.28 -7.08 -23.88
C ILE A 512 -10.92 -6.17 -24.95
N PRO A 513 -12.12 -6.49 -25.46
CA PRO A 513 -12.81 -5.71 -26.49
C PRO A 513 -13.06 -4.25 -26.09
N LEU A 514 -13.66 -4.00 -24.91
CA LEU A 514 -13.88 -2.66 -24.38
C LEU A 514 -13.08 -2.44 -23.10
N ARG A 515 -12.21 -1.44 -23.12
CA ARG A 515 -11.55 -0.93 -21.91
C ARG A 515 -11.96 0.51 -21.63
N VAL A 516 -12.40 0.75 -20.42
CA VAL A 516 -12.76 2.08 -19.91
C VAL A 516 -11.80 2.44 -18.79
N HIS A 517 -11.22 3.63 -18.85
CA HIS A 517 -10.34 4.16 -17.82
C HIS A 517 -10.88 5.49 -17.30
N LEU A 518 -11.35 5.50 -16.06
CA LEU A 518 -11.75 6.68 -15.31
C LEU A 518 -10.58 7.11 -14.43
N ASP A 519 -9.93 8.22 -14.73
CA ASP A 519 -8.71 8.63 -14.02
C ASP A 519 -8.53 10.16 -14.05
N ILE A 520 -7.66 10.66 -13.20
CA ILE A 520 -7.28 12.08 -13.15
C ILE A 520 -6.15 12.42 -14.15
N VAL A 521 -5.30 11.45 -14.50
CA VAL A 521 -4.10 11.61 -15.34
C VAL A 521 -3.97 10.48 -16.35
N LEU A 522 -3.11 10.67 -17.34
CA LEU A 522 -2.79 9.64 -18.33
C LEU A 522 -1.82 8.59 -17.74
N SER A 523 -2.11 7.30 -17.95
CA SER A 523 -1.24 6.18 -17.54
C SER A 523 -0.89 5.26 -18.73
N SER A 524 0.13 4.41 -18.55
CA SER A 524 0.66 3.51 -19.59
C SER A 524 -0.40 2.54 -20.11
N GLN A 525 -1.24 1.98 -19.23
CA GLN A 525 -2.29 1.02 -19.60
C GLN A 525 -3.35 1.59 -20.58
N MET A 526 -3.56 2.92 -20.56
CA MET A 526 -4.48 3.60 -21.47
C MET A 526 -3.94 3.65 -22.91
N LEU A 527 -2.61 3.55 -23.06
CA LEU A 527 -1.91 3.61 -24.36
C LEU A 527 -1.80 2.24 -25.04
N VAL A 528 -2.10 1.15 -24.34
CA VAL A 528 -2.14 -0.20 -24.92
C VAL A 528 -3.16 -0.25 -26.06
N ASP A 529 -2.82 -0.90 -27.17
CA ASP A 529 -3.68 -0.96 -28.34
C ASP A 529 -5.05 -1.58 -28.02
N PRO A 530 -6.14 -0.98 -28.52
CA PRO A 530 -7.47 -1.55 -28.34
C PRO A 530 -7.65 -2.80 -29.21
N LEU A 531 -8.32 -3.82 -28.68
CA LEU A 531 -8.90 -4.85 -29.52
C LEU A 531 -10.04 -4.26 -30.38
N GLU A 532 -10.96 -3.54 -29.73
CA GLU A 532 -12.02 -2.78 -30.39
C GLU A 532 -12.01 -1.30 -29.96
N THR A 533 -12.17 -1.02 -28.67
CA THR A 533 -12.35 0.34 -28.16
C THR A 533 -11.67 0.57 -26.81
N VAL A 534 -11.04 1.75 -26.65
CA VAL A 534 -10.60 2.30 -25.35
C VAL A 534 -11.29 3.65 -25.13
N ILE A 535 -11.90 3.83 -23.98
CA ILE A 535 -12.55 5.07 -23.56
C ILE A 535 -11.83 5.63 -22.33
N LEU A 536 -11.47 6.92 -22.39
CA LEU A 536 -10.92 7.66 -21.26
C LEU A 536 -12.03 8.57 -20.70
N LEU A 537 -12.22 8.55 -19.39
CA LEU A 537 -13.16 9.39 -18.66
C LEU A 537 -12.41 10.25 -17.64
N PRO A 538 -12.62 11.58 -17.60
CA PRO A 538 -11.91 12.44 -16.65
C PRO A 538 -12.57 12.41 -15.27
N ALA A 539 -11.78 12.08 -14.23
CA ALA A 539 -12.21 12.09 -12.84
C ALA A 539 -11.88 13.40 -12.13
N ALA A 540 -12.75 13.81 -11.22
CA ALA A 540 -12.44 14.80 -10.20
C ALA A 540 -11.53 14.22 -9.13
N THR A 541 -10.59 15.03 -8.57
CA THR A 541 -9.81 14.60 -7.42
C THR A 541 -10.67 14.59 -6.15
N ARG A 542 -10.23 13.90 -5.10
CA ARG A 542 -10.94 13.90 -3.81
C ARG A 542 -11.18 15.30 -3.22
N TYR A 543 -10.30 16.26 -3.55
CA TYR A 543 -10.42 17.64 -3.07
C TYR A 543 -11.46 18.47 -3.85
N GLU A 544 -11.89 17.96 -4.99
CA GLU A 544 -12.88 18.58 -5.86
C GLU A 544 -14.29 18.00 -5.66
N MET A 545 -14.44 16.95 -4.82
CA MET A 545 -15.72 16.29 -4.56
C MET A 545 -16.69 17.22 -3.81
N PRO A 546 -17.86 17.55 -4.36
CA PRO A 546 -18.84 18.41 -3.71
C PRO A 546 -19.27 17.85 -2.34
N GLY A 547 -19.27 18.71 -1.33
CA GLY A 547 -19.63 18.34 0.05
C GLY A 547 -18.56 17.58 0.81
N GLY A 548 -17.38 17.37 0.22
CA GLY A 548 -16.27 16.63 0.83
C GLY A 548 -16.54 15.14 0.94
N VAL A 549 -15.50 14.39 1.29
CA VAL A 549 -15.49 12.91 1.33
C VAL A 549 -14.72 12.39 2.54
N THR A 550 -14.93 11.12 2.88
CA THR A 550 -14.27 10.50 4.02
C THR A 550 -13.22 9.46 3.58
N GLU A 551 -12.22 9.26 4.44
CA GLU A 551 -11.31 8.11 4.32
C GLU A 551 -11.19 7.37 5.63
N THR A 552 -10.77 6.11 5.57
CA THR A 552 -10.46 5.29 6.73
C THR A 552 -8.95 5.07 6.82
N THR A 553 -8.37 5.50 7.93
CA THR A 553 -6.93 5.37 8.21
C THR A 553 -6.55 3.96 8.68
N THR A 554 -5.24 3.67 8.74
CA THR A 554 -4.72 2.40 9.28
C THR A 554 -5.23 2.12 10.70
N GLU A 555 -5.35 3.14 11.56
CA GLU A 555 -5.87 2.96 12.93
C GLU A 555 -7.41 2.97 13.01
N ARG A 556 -8.11 2.77 11.90
CA ARG A 556 -9.59 2.72 11.85
C ARG A 556 -10.29 4.07 12.12
N ARG A 557 -9.59 5.16 11.91
CA ARG A 557 -10.20 6.48 12.02
C ARG A 557 -10.85 6.86 10.70
N VAL A 558 -12.14 7.12 10.76
CA VAL A 558 -12.91 7.69 9.66
C VAL A 558 -12.83 9.20 9.78
N ILE A 559 -12.30 9.88 8.77
CA ILE A 559 -12.03 11.32 8.79
C ILE A 559 -12.58 12.00 7.54
N LEU A 560 -13.24 13.17 7.72
CA LEU A 560 -13.79 13.96 6.63
C LEU A 560 -12.73 14.90 6.05
N SER A 561 -12.42 14.74 4.75
CA SER A 561 -11.71 15.71 3.92
C SER A 561 -12.71 16.65 3.31
N PRO A 562 -12.62 17.98 3.54
CA PRO A 562 -13.57 18.90 2.95
C PRO A 562 -13.34 19.04 1.44
N GLU A 563 -14.34 19.50 0.73
CA GLU A 563 -14.15 20.08 -0.60
C GLU A 563 -13.22 21.30 -0.49
N ILE A 564 -12.23 21.37 -1.36
CA ILE A 564 -11.25 22.47 -1.37
C ILE A 564 -11.56 23.40 -2.56
N PRO A 565 -11.92 24.66 -2.31
CA PRO A 565 -12.14 25.62 -3.39
C PRO A 565 -10.89 25.80 -4.27
N GLY A 566 -11.03 25.59 -5.56
CA GLY A 566 -9.92 25.66 -6.54
C GLY A 566 -10.43 25.48 -7.97
N PRO A 567 -9.52 25.48 -8.95
CA PRO A 567 -9.89 25.24 -10.34
C PRO A 567 -10.51 23.86 -10.51
N ARG A 568 -11.46 23.75 -11.43
CA ARG A 568 -12.00 22.48 -11.93
C ARG A 568 -11.46 22.25 -13.34
N ILE A 569 -11.16 21.00 -13.67
CA ILE A 569 -10.51 20.66 -14.94
C ILE A 569 -11.55 20.15 -15.93
N GLY A 570 -11.76 20.92 -17.00
CA GLY A 570 -12.62 20.53 -18.11
C GLY A 570 -14.00 20.05 -17.67
N GLU A 571 -14.34 18.83 -18.08
CA GLU A 571 -15.58 18.15 -17.75
C GLU A 571 -15.38 17.00 -16.73
N ALA A 572 -14.33 17.06 -15.91
CA ALA A 572 -14.07 16.04 -14.90
C ALA A 572 -15.25 15.94 -13.90
N ARG A 573 -15.69 14.72 -13.62
CA ARG A 573 -16.85 14.43 -12.74
C ARG A 573 -16.43 13.65 -11.49
N PRO A 574 -17.17 13.83 -10.38
CA PRO A 574 -17.07 12.93 -9.23
C PRO A 574 -17.30 11.47 -9.65
N GLU A 575 -16.44 10.57 -9.22
CA GLU A 575 -16.47 9.18 -9.67
C GLU A 575 -17.75 8.47 -9.23
N TRP A 576 -18.25 8.74 -8.01
CA TRP A 576 -19.51 8.14 -7.53
C TRP A 576 -20.72 8.51 -8.41
N GLU A 577 -20.74 9.71 -9.01
CA GLU A 577 -21.79 10.11 -9.94
C GLU A 577 -21.74 9.29 -11.23
N VAL A 578 -20.51 9.07 -11.75
CA VAL A 578 -20.27 8.27 -12.96
C VAL A 578 -20.75 6.83 -12.75
N TYR A 579 -20.44 6.21 -11.60
CA TYR A 579 -20.88 4.85 -11.30
C TYR A 579 -22.40 4.74 -11.22
N MET A 580 -23.04 5.65 -10.52
CA MET A 580 -24.49 5.64 -10.37
C MET A 580 -25.20 5.90 -11.70
N GLU A 581 -24.69 6.82 -12.50
CA GLU A 581 -25.26 7.12 -13.82
C GLU A 581 -25.10 5.92 -14.77
N LEU A 582 -23.92 5.30 -14.82
CA LEU A 582 -23.70 4.11 -15.62
C LEU A 582 -24.63 2.97 -15.20
N ALA A 583 -24.75 2.70 -13.90
CA ALA A 583 -25.60 1.64 -13.39
C ALA A 583 -27.08 1.88 -13.72
N ARG A 584 -27.56 3.12 -13.65
CA ARG A 584 -28.94 3.49 -14.07
C ARG A 584 -29.18 3.27 -15.58
N ARG A 585 -28.19 3.55 -16.43
CA ARG A 585 -28.29 3.29 -17.88
C ARG A 585 -28.30 1.78 -18.17
N VAL A 586 -27.53 1.01 -17.44
CA VAL A 586 -27.48 -0.46 -17.61
C VAL A 586 -28.74 -1.14 -17.04
N ARG A 587 -29.26 -0.64 -15.92
CA ARG A 587 -30.40 -1.19 -15.17
C ARG A 587 -31.42 -0.12 -14.86
N PRO A 588 -32.16 0.37 -15.85
CA PRO A 588 -33.14 1.46 -15.67
C PRO A 588 -34.26 1.09 -14.70
N GLU A 589 -34.58 -0.21 -14.55
CA GLU A 589 -35.57 -0.72 -13.60
C GLU A 589 -35.19 -0.48 -12.13
N TYR A 590 -33.90 -0.23 -11.83
CA TYR A 590 -33.41 0.09 -10.49
C TYR A 590 -33.04 1.57 -10.33
N ALA A 591 -33.41 2.44 -11.27
CA ALA A 591 -32.97 3.85 -11.32
C ALA A 591 -33.22 4.58 -9.99
N ASP A 592 -34.40 4.38 -9.37
CA ASP A 592 -34.76 5.00 -8.10
C ASP A 592 -33.92 4.52 -6.90
N ARG A 593 -33.31 3.34 -7.01
CA ARG A 593 -32.44 2.73 -5.97
C ARG A 593 -30.98 3.10 -6.13
N LEU A 594 -30.63 3.64 -7.30
CA LEU A 594 -29.28 3.99 -7.71
C LEU A 594 -29.08 5.51 -7.75
N GLN A 595 -29.69 6.24 -6.81
CA GLN A 595 -29.61 7.69 -6.72
C GLN A 595 -29.05 8.12 -5.37
N PHE A 596 -28.01 8.95 -5.43
CA PHE A 596 -27.56 9.74 -4.29
C PHE A 596 -27.64 11.23 -4.62
N ARG A 597 -28.06 12.03 -3.66
CA ARG A 597 -28.13 13.51 -3.82
C ARG A 597 -26.74 14.13 -3.72
N ASP A 598 -25.96 13.62 -2.81
CA ASP A 598 -24.61 14.10 -2.45
C ASP A 598 -23.85 13.04 -1.64
N THR A 599 -22.62 13.32 -1.30
CA THR A 599 -21.76 12.44 -0.49
C THR A 599 -22.29 12.24 0.93
N ALA A 600 -23.04 13.18 1.50
CA ALA A 600 -23.68 13.01 2.82
C ALA A 600 -24.78 11.94 2.77
N HIS A 601 -25.57 11.88 1.69
CA HIS A 601 -26.56 10.83 1.48
C HIS A 601 -25.91 9.45 1.33
N ILE A 602 -24.73 9.38 0.68
CA ILE A 602 -23.95 8.12 0.63
C ILE A 602 -23.53 7.71 2.05
N ARG A 603 -23.06 8.65 2.88
CA ARG A 603 -22.66 8.36 4.28
C ARG A 603 -23.85 7.87 5.13
N GLU A 604 -25.06 8.41 4.90
CA GLU A 604 -26.27 7.91 5.58
C GLU A 604 -26.57 6.45 5.24
N GLU A 605 -26.37 6.05 3.97
CA GLU A 605 -26.55 4.65 3.58
C GLU A 605 -25.42 3.76 4.09
N ILE A 606 -24.16 4.22 4.07
CA ILE A 606 -23.03 3.50 4.66
C ILE A 606 -23.30 3.16 6.13
N ALA A 607 -23.76 4.12 6.94
CA ALA A 607 -24.06 3.91 8.35
C ALA A 607 -25.15 2.85 8.59
N ARG A 608 -26.17 2.79 7.70
CA ARG A 608 -27.22 1.75 7.77
C ARG A 608 -26.72 0.37 7.36
N CYS A 609 -25.78 0.31 6.39
CA CYS A 609 -25.28 -0.95 5.84
C CYS A 609 -24.17 -1.57 6.67
N ILE A 610 -23.33 -0.74 7.28
CA ILE A 610 -22.09 -1.12 7.97
C ILE A 610 -22.13 -0.59 9.41
N PRO A 611 -22.59 -1.38 10.38
CA PRO A 611 -22.73 -0.91 11.78
C PRO A 611 -21.44 -0.35 12.40
N LEU A 612 -20.27 -0.83 11.98
CA LEU A 612 -18.98 -0.29 12.43
C LEU A 612 -18.75 1.17 12.00
N TYR A 613 -19.46 1.63 10.96
CA TYR A 613 -19.36 3.00 10.43
C TYR A 613 -20.48 3.91 10.95
N ASP A 614 -21.30 3.45 11.90
CA ASP A 614 -22.25 4.36 12.54
C ASP A 614 -21.50 5.55 13.19
N GLY A 615 -21.93 6.75 12.83
CA GLY A 615 -21.24 8.01 13.11
C GLY A 615 -20.70 8.73 11.87
N ILE A 616 -20.48 8.03 10.74
CA ILE A 616 -19.99 8.64 9.48
C ILE A 616 -20.98 9.68 8.93
N GLN A 617 -22.29 9.45 9.11
CA GLN A 617 -23.36 10.34 8.72
C GLN A 617 -23.38 11.66 9.51
N HIS A 618 -22.66 11.76 10.61
CA HIS A 618 -22.61 12.96 11.45
C HIS A 618 -21.38 13.85 11.18
N LEU A 619 -20.44 13.40 10.35
CA LEU A 619 -19.28 14.20 9.96
C LEU A 619 -19.71 15.35 9.04
N ARG A 620 -19.45 16.61 9.43
CA ARG A 620 -19.91 17.81 8.72
C ARG A 620 -18.78 18.75 8.33
N LYS A 621 -17.75 18.88 9.18
CA LYS A 621 -16.67 19.83 8.99
C LYS A 621 -15.38 19.08 8.63
N GLY A 622 -14.57 19.68 7.78
CA GLY A 622 -13.26 19.13 7.46
C GLY A 622 -12.45 18.81 8.73
N GLY A 623 -12.03 17.56 8.86
CA GLY A 623 -11.32 17.03 10.02
C GLY A 623 -12.21 16.42 11.11
N ASP A 624 -13.53 16.52 11.02
CA ASP A 624 -14.42 15.72 11.86
C ASP A 624 -14.05 14.25 11.68
N SER A 625 -13.96 13.52 12.77
CA SER A 625 -13.54 12.12 12.71
C SER A 625 -14.02 11.32 13.91
N PHE A 626 -14.12 10.02 13.75
CA PHE A 626 -14.26 9.06 14.85
C PHE A 626 -13.42 7.82 14.55
N GLN A 627 -13.09 7.05 15.58
CA GLN A 627 -12.37 5.79 15.46
C GLN A 627 -13.35 4.64 15.76
N TYR A 628 -13.76 3.89 14.75
CA TYR A 628 -14.72 2.82 14.96
C TYR A 628 -14.13 1.71 15.85
N GLY A 629 -14.97 1.13 16.72
CA GLY A 629 -14.56 0.18 17.73
C GLY A 629 -13.72 0.79 18.87
N GLY A 630 -13.58 2.14 18.93
CA GLY A 630 -12.78 2.85 19.91
C GLY A 630 -11.26 2.71 19.69
N PRO A 631 -10.42 3.15 20.64
CA PRO A 631 -8.96 3.15 20.49
C PRO A 631 -8.34 1.75 20.43
N LEU A 632 -8.99 0.75 21.03
CA LEU A 632 -8.51 -0.63 21.10
C LEU A 632 -9.61 -1.59 20.62
N LEU A 633 -9.30 -2.44 19.63
CA LEU A 633 -10.09 -3.64 19.36
C LEU A 633 -9.71 -4.77 20.32
N CYS A 634 -10.58 -5.75 20.47
CA CYS A 634 -10.40 -6.87 21.41
C CYS A 634 -10.12 -6.40 22.85
N ARG A 635 -10.69 -5.25 23.25
CA ARG A 635 -10.46 -4.63 24.55
C ARG A 635 -10.80 -5.60 25.68
N GLY A 636 -9.88 -5.73 26.66
CA GLY A 636 -10.04 -6.65 27.78
C GLY A 636 -10.07 -8.11 27.35
N TRP A 637 -9.44 -8.43 26.20
CA TRP A 637 -9.35 -9.77 25.62
C TRP A 637 -10.70 -10.38 25.22
N THR A 638 -11.63 -9.52 24.80
CA THR A 638 -12.91 -9.96 24.21
C THR A 638 -12.74 -10.08 22.69
N PHE A 639 -12.78 -11.29 22.16
CA PHE A 639 -12.58 -11.59 20.77
C PHE A 639 -13.91 -11.89 20.07
N PRO A 640 -14.24 -11.25 18.94
CA PRO A 640 -15.46 -11.51 18.18
C PRO A 640 -15.32 -12.74 17.26
N THR A 641 -14.73 -13.80 17.77
CA THR A 641 -14.67 -15.15 17.18
C THR A 641 -15.87 -15.98 17.63
N SER A 642 -16.12 -17.12 16.99
CA SER A 642 -17.27 -17.96 17.28
C SER A 642 -17.29 -18.54 18.71
N ASP A 643 -16.10 -18.73 19.29
CA ASP A 643 -15.90 -19.25 20.65
C ASP A 643 -15.46 -18.19 21.66
N GLY A 644 -15.36 -16.91 21.24
CA GLY A 644 -14.94 -15.79 22.06
C GLY A 644 -13.45 -15.76 22.42
N LYS A 645 -12.62 -16.59 21.75
CA LYS A 645 -11.17 -16.73 22.02
C LYS A 645 -10.31 -16.30 20.85
N ALA A 646 -9.07 -15.91 21.15
CA ALA A 646 -8.03 -15.76 20.14
C ALA A 646 -7.44 -17.14 19.78
N HIS A 647 -7.07 -17.32 18.51
CA HIS A 647 -6.64 -18.62 18.00
C HIS A 647 -5.17 -18.63 17.64
N PHE A 648 -4.41 -19.52 18.26
CA PHE A 648 -3.09 -19.92 17.77
C PHE A 648 -3.22 -20.81 16.54
N LYS A 649 -2.27 -20.70 15.62
CA LYS A 649 -2.18 -21.55 14.43
C LYS A 649 -0.83 -22.26 14.40
N ALA A 650 -0.84 -23.59 14.30
CA ALA A 650 0.35 -24.35 13.98
C ALA A 650 0.78 -24.05 12.53
N LEU A 651 2.06 -23.76 12.31
CA LEU A 651 2.59 -23.33 11.03
C LEU A 651 3.63 -24.32 10.50
N SER A 652 3.62 -24.55 9.20
CA SER A 652 4.67 -25.26 8.49
C SER A 652 5.77 -24.30 8.08
N ILE A 653 7.05 -24.71 8.21
CA ILE A 653 8.17 -23.89 7.78
C ILE A 653 8.31 -23.98 6.26
N PRO A 654 8.19 -22.84 5.53
CA PRO A 654 8.44 -22.81 4.10
C PRO A 654 9.90 -23.17 3.82
N ARG A 655 10.14 -24.13 2.93
CA ARG A 655 11.49 -24.54 2.50
C ARG A 655 11.83 -23.91 1.16
N ARG A 656 13.09 -23.51 1.01
CA ARG A 656 13.60 -22.89 -0.22
C ARG A 656 14.95 -23.48 -0.58
N ASP A 657 14.93 -24.40 -1.54
CA ASP A 657 16.14 -25.02 -2.07
C ASP A 657 16.67 -24.15 -3.23
N LEU A 658 17.78 -23.45 -3.00
CA LEU A 658 18.48 -22.69 -4.02
C LEU A 658 19.55 -23.56 -4.69
N ARG A 659 19.62 -23.50 -6.01
CA ARG A 659 20.73 -24.10 -6.75
C ARG A 659 22.00 -23.26 -6.62
N PRO A 660 23.19 -23.81 -6.83
CA PRO A 660 24.41 -23.02 -6.87
C PRO A 660 24.33 -21.87 -7.87
N GLY A 661 24.62 -20.64 -7.42
CA GLY A 661 24.53 -19.43 -8.25
C GLY A 661 23.19 -18.71 -8.26
N GLU A 662 22.16 -19.28 -7.65
CA GLU A 662 20.87 -18.63 -7.46
C GLU A 662 20.87 -17.71 -6.22
N PHE A 663 20.11 -16.64 -6.33
CA PHE A 663 19.88 -15.65 -5.28
C PHE A 663 18.38 -15.49 -5.00
N LEU A 664 18.06 -15.23 -3.74
CA LEU A 664 16.74 -14.73 -3.39
C LEU A 664 16.66 -13.24 -3.77
N VAL A 665 15.69 -12.92 -4.60
CA VAL A 665 15.48 -11.55 -5.09
C VAL A 665 14.21 -10.97 -4.48
N VAL A 666 14.30 -9.78 -3.92
CA VAL A 666 13.19 -9.10 -3.26
C VAL A 666 12.93 -7.76 -3.91
N THR A 667 11.70 -7.52 -4.33
CA THR A 667 11.32 -6.18 -4.77
C THR A 667 11.19 -5.26 -3.55
N ARG A 668 11.69 -4.04 -3.66
CA ARG A 668 11.54 -3.00 -2.63
C ARG A 668 10.95 -1.71 -3.18
N ARG A 669 10.39 -0.91 -2.29
CA ARG A 669 9.99 0.47 -2.61
C ARG A 669 10.93 1.42 -1.88
N GLY A 670 11.62 2.28 -2.64
CA GLY A 670 12.43 3.37 -2.09
C GLY A 670 11.56 4.54 -1.62
N LYS A 671 12.16 5.46 -0.89
CA LYS A 671 11.53 6.76 -0.63
C LYS A 671 11.43 7.50 -1.97
N GLN A 672 10.24 7.98 -2.33
CA GLN A 672 9.98 8.58 -3.64
C GLN A 672 10.12 7.60 -4.84
N PHE A 673 10.28 6.29 -4.56
CA PHE A 673 10.21 5.19 -5.51
C PHE A 673 9.11 4.23 -5.12
N ASN A 674 7.88 4.63 -5.30
CA ASN A 674 6.72 3.82 -4.96
C ASN A 674 5.63 4.04 -6.03
N SER A 675 4.47 3.44 -5.85
CA SER A 675 3.34 3.59 -6.77
C SER A 675 2.79 5.03 -6.89
N MET A 676 3.27 5.95 -6.06
CA MET A 676 2.78 7.33 -6.00
C MET A 676 3.80 8.35 -6.52
N VAL A 677 5.09 8.10 -6.35
CA VAL A 677 6.18 9.01 -6.71
C VAL A 677 7.26 8.24 -7.45
N HIS A 678 7.57 8.66 -8.67
CA HIS A 678 8.50 8.00 -9.57
C HIS A 678 9.75 8.85 -9.81
N GLU A 679 10.54 9.09 -8.75
CA GLU A 679 11.84 9.75 -8.87
C GLU A 679 12.92 8.80 -9.43
N GLN A 680 14.10 9.31 -9.75
CA GLN A 680 15.19 8.55 -10.38
C GLN A 680 16.23 8.04 -9.38
N ILE A 681 16.35 8.67 -8.21
CA ILE A 681 17.32 8.35 -7.17
C ILE A 681 16.61 8.24 -5.81
N ASP A 682 16.84 7.14 -5.09
CA ASP A 682 16.34 6.98 -3.72
C ASP A 682 17.17 7.86 -2.77
N PRO A 683 16.60 8.88 -2.14
CA PRO A 683 17.36 9.80 -1.28
C PRO A 683 17.86 9.16 0.01
N THR A 684 17.44 7.93 0.35
CA THR A 684 17.86 7.26 1.58
C THR A 684 19.12 6.43 1.42
N ASN A 685 19.43 5.94 0.22
CA ASN A 685 20.61 5.13 -0.08
C ASN A 685 21.36 5.55 -1.35
N ALA A 686 20.91 6.61 -2.02
CA ALA A 686 21.47 7.15 -3.27
C ALA A 686 21.44 6.16 -4.47
N ALA A 687 20.75 5.04 -4.37
CA ALA A 687 20.65 4.10 -5.48
C ALA A 687 19.68 4.59 -6.55
N PRO A 688 20.00 4.39 -7.84
CA PRO A 688 19.10 4.68 -8.95
C PRO A 688 18.02 3.58 -9.07
N ARG A 689 17.00 3.80 -9.93
CA ARG A 689 15.90 2.85 -10.13
C ARG A 689 16.36 1.50 -10.68
N ASP A 690 17.40 1.47 -11.48
CA ASP A 690 18.07 0.27 -11.99
C ASP A 690 19.07 -0.33 -11.00
N GLY A 691 19.03 0.10 -9.73
CA GLY A 691 19.95 -0.37 -8.69
C GLY A 691 19.63 -1.81 -8.27
N VAL A 692 20.67 -2.66 -8.30
CA VAL A 692 20.70 -4.03 -7.80
C VAL A 692 21.52 -4.01 -6.51
N LEU A 693 20.85 -4.06 -5.36
CA LEU A 693 21.50 -3.98 -4.06
C LEU A 693 21.84 -5.36 -3.56
N MET A 694 23.11 -5.61 -3.20
CA MET A 694 23.56 -6.91 -2.71
C MET A 694 24.67 -6.78 -1.66
N HIS A 695 24.90 -7.85 -0.91
CA HIS A 695 25.92 -7.86 0.12
C HIS A 695 27.32 -7.72 -0.47
N GLN A 696 28.22 -7.01 0.22
CA GLN A 696 29.59 -6.77 -0.23
C GLN A 696 30.36 -8.08 -0.48
N ASP A 697 30.12 -9.12 0.34
CA ASP A 697 30.79 -10.41 0.16
C ASP A 697 30.27 -11.17 -1.06
N ASP A 698 28.98 -11.02 -1.40
CA ASP A 698 28.44 -11.58 -2.65
C ASP A 698 29.01 -10.88 -3.87
N LEU A 699 29.19 -9.55 -3.83
CA LEU A 699 29.90 -8.81 -4.89
C LEU A 699 31.32 -9.34 -5.09
N ARG A 700 32.07 -9.52 -3.98
CA ARG A 700 33.44 -10.07 -4.04
C ARG A 700 33.45 -11.50 -4.59
N ARG A 701 32.56 -12.38 -4.12
CA ARG A 701 32.44 -13.76 -4.57
C ARG A 701 32.16 -13.88 -6.05
N LEU A 702 31.34 -12.96 -6.61
CA LEU A 702 31.01 -12.89 -8.03
C LEU A 702 32.05 -12.10 -8.86
N GLY A 703 33.04 -11.47 -8.22
CA GLY A 703 34.03 -10.61 -8.86
C GLY A 703 33.44 -9.34 -9.50
N LEU A 704 32.29 -8.88 -8.97
CA LEU A 704 31.59 -7.69 -9.47
C LEU A 704 32.08 -6.42 -8.77
N ARG A 705 32.01 -5.28 -9.48
CA ARG A 705 32.34 -3.95 -8.98
C ARG A 705 31.08 -3.11 -8.88
N GLU A 706 31.04 -2.19 -7.91
CA GLU A 706 29.94 -1.20 -7.83
C GLU A 706 29.78 -0.43 -9.13
N GLY A 707 28.53 -0.24 -9.56
CA GLY A 707 28.16 0.39 -10.82
C GLY A 707 28.24 -0.52 -12.04
N GLU A 708 28.80 -1.73 -11.93
CA GLU A 708 28.85 -2.71 -13.02
C GLU A 708 27.45 -3.16 -13.41
N THR A 709 27.19 -3.26 -14.71
CA THR A 709 25.90 -3.69 -15.23
C THR A 709 25.79 -5.22 -15.24
N VAL A 710 24.73 -5.72 -14.66
CA VAL A 710 24.38 -7.13 -14.59
C VAL A 710 22.98 -7.39 -15.11
N GLU A 711 22.70 -8.65 -15.40
CA GLU A 711 21.37 -9.17 -15.67
C GLU A 711 20.98 -10.19 -14.62
N LEU A 712 19.81 -9.97 -14.01
CA LEU A 712 19.13 -10.99 -13.22
C LEU A 712 18.20 -11.75 -14.14
N VAL A 713 18.30 -13.07 -14.12
CA VAL A 713 17.61 -13.95 -15.08
C VAL A 713 16.88 -15.05 -14.33
N ASN A 714 15.64 -15.29 -14.70
CA ASN A 714 14.88 -16.48 -14.32
C ASN A 714 13.97 -16.91 -15.48
N ASP A 715 13.11 -17.89 -15.25
CA ASP A 715 12.22 -18.45 -16.28
C ASP A 715 11.13 -17.45 -16.76
N HIS A 716 10.88 -16.37 -15.99
CA HIS A 716 9.85 -15.37 -16.29
C HIS A 716 10.41 -14.16 -17.05
N GLY A 717 11.68 -13.82 -16.84
CA GLY A 717 12.23 -12.67 -17.53
C GLY A 717 13.68 -12.33 -17.18
N VAL A 718 14.08 -11.16 -17.67
CA VAL A 718 15.44 -10.61 -17.47
C VAL A 718 15.31 -9.17 -16.99
N LEU A 719 15.97 -8.86 -15.87
CA LEU A 719 16.13 -7.51 -15.38
C LEU A 719 17.59 -7.07 -15.52
N ARG A 720 17.82 -6.02 -16.29
CA ARG A 720 19.13 -5.38 -16.42
C ARG A 720 19.26 -4.23 -15.41
N GLY A 721 20.35 -4.22 -14.62
CA GLY A 721 20.59 -3.20 -13.61
C GLY A 721 22.05 -3.06 -13.23
N ARG A 722 22.36 -2.07 -12.39
CA ARG A 722 23.70 -1.79 -11.88
C ARG A 722 23.82 -2.21 -10.43
N VAL A 723 24.89 -2.94 -10.10
CA VAL A 723 25.11 -3.44 -8.73
C VAL A 723 25.61 -2.35 -7.80
N PHE A 724 25.14 -2.38 -6.56
CA PHE A 724 25.56 -1.53 -5.46
C PHE A 724 25.70 -2.34 -4.17
N ALA A 725 26.77 -2.09 -3.42
CA ALA A 725 26.92 -2.69 -2.10
C ALA A 725 25.88 -2.15 -1.12
N ALA A 726 25.25 -3.05 -0.38
CA ALA A 726 24.23 -2.71 0.62
C ALA A 726 24.30 -3.70 1.79
N ASP A 727 23.83 -3.27 2.95
CA ASP A 727 23.73 -4.12 4.15
C ASP A 727 22.46 -4.98 4.08
N VAL A 728 22.49 -5.98 3.17
CA VAL A 728 21.44 -6.99 2.97
C VAL A 728 21.93 -8.36 3.43
N SER A 729 21.03 -9.28 3.77
CA SER A 729 21.41 -10.66 4.12
C SER A 729 22.14 -11.35 2.97
N LEU A 730 23.13 -12.19 3.29
CA LEU A 730 23.91 -12.94 2.29
C LEU A 730 23.01 -13.80 1.39
N GLY A 731 23.35 -13.89 0.11
CA GLY A 731 22.57 -14.62 -0.90
C GLY A 731 21.24 -13.93 -1.27
N THR A 732 21.07 -12.68 -0.82
CA THR A 732 19.87 -11.87 -1.11
C THR A 732 20.21 -10.69 -2.00
N VAL A 733 19.32 -10.40 -2.94
CA VAL A 733 19.38 -9.24 -3.81
C VAL A 733 18.10 -8.41 -3.64
N GLN A 734 18.27 -7.09 -3.50
CA GLN A 734 17.14 -6.17 -3.50
C GLN A 734 17.09 -5.38 -4.80
N ILE A 735 15.94 -5.35 -5.43
CA ILE A 735 15.67 -4.59 -6.66
C ILE A 735 14.48 -3.67 -6.45
N TYR A 736 14.37 -2.63 -7.24
CA TYR A 736 13.26 -1.70 -7.14
C TYR A 736 12.01 -2.20 -7.85
N TRP A 737 10.88 -1.89 -7.27
CA TRP A 737 9.55 -2.05 -7.82
C TRP A 737 9.14 -0.72 -8.52
N PRO A 738 8.54 -0.72 -9.70
CA PRO A 738 7.96 -1.87 -10.44
C PRO A 738 8.92 -2.60 -11.37
N GLU A 739 10.13 -2.12 -11.58
CA GLU A 739 11.08 -2.67 -12.55
C GLU A 739 11.33 -4.18 -12.34
N GLY A 740 11.34 -4.61 -11.09
CA GLY A 740 11.50 -6.03 -10.72
C GLY A 740 10.33 -6.94 -11.07
N ASN A 741 9.19 -6.40 -11.50
CA ASN A 741 7.99 -7.21 -11.79
C ASN A 741 8.18 -8.16 -12.99
N VAL A 742 9.15 -7.91 -13.85
CA VAL A 742 9.52 -8.80 -14.96
C VAL A 742 10.03 -10.18 -14.49
N LEU A 743 10.49 -10.28 -13.24
CA LEU A 743 11.01 -11.51 -12.65
C LEU A 743 9.98 -12.23 -11.75
N VAL A 744 8.81 -11.64 -11.52
CA VAL A 744 7.80 -12.20 -10.61
C VAL A 744 6.96 -13.24 -11.34
N ASP A 745 6.87 -14.44 -10.77
CA ASP A 745 5.95 -15.48 -11.28
C ASP A 745 4.48 -15.04 -11.10
N PRO A 746 3.72 -14.82 -12.17
CA PRO A 746 2.32 -14.44 -12.07
C PRO A 746 1.40 -15.54 -11.56
N ALA A 747 1.84 -16.81 -11.58
CA ALA A 747 1.08 -17.96 -11.08
C ALA A 747 1.31 -18.19 -9.58
N LEU A 748 2.45 -17.78 -9.03
CA LEU A 748 2.75 -17.95 -7.62
C LEU A 748 2.01 -16.91 -6.78
N ARG A 749 0.97 -17.36 -6.06
CA ARG A 749 0.06 -16.53 -5.26
C ARG A 749 -0.20 -17.15 -3.90
N SER A 750 -0.53 -16.31 -2.91
CA SER A 750 -0.97 -16.85 -1.62
C SER A 750 -2.31 -17.57 -1.73
N PRO A 751 -2.57 -18.59 -0.89
CA PRO A 751 -3.71 -19.49 -1.10
C PRO A 751 -5.09 -18.84 -0.90
N LEU A 752 -5.24 -17.95 0.07
CA LEU A 752 -6.52 -17.33 0.42
C LEU A 752 -6.68 -15.94 -0.22
N ALA A 753 -5.70 -15.09 -0.05
CA ALA A 753 -5.75 -13.72 -0.52
C ALA A 753 -5.50 -13.59 -2.02
N LYS A 754 -4.91 -14.60 -2.67
CA LYS A 754 -4.52 -14.58 -4.10
C LYS A 754 -3.53 -13.45 -4.45
N ILE A 755 -2.77 -12.97 -3.45
CA ILE A 755 -1.76 -11.94 -3.68
C ILE A 755 -0.56 -12.56 -4.42
N PRO A 756 -0.02 -11.90 -5.48
CA PRO A 756 1.20 -12.37 -6.12
C PRO A 756 2.40 -12.32 -5.17
N ALA A 757 3.29 -13.28 -5.32
CA ALA A 757 4.45 -13.44 -4.45
C ALA A 757 5.65 -12.55 -4.87
N TYR A 758 5.49 -11.24 -4.79
CA TYR A 758 6.50 -10.24 -5.20
C TYR A 758 7.84 -10.34 -4.44
N LYS A 759 7.89 -11.15 -3.38
CA LYS A 759 9.07 -11.31 -2.51
C LYS A 759 9.69 -12.71 -2.60
N ASP A 760 9.12 -13.59 -3.42
CA ASP A 760 9.55 -14.98 -3.56
C ASP A 760 10.21 -15.23 -4.93
N ILE A 761 11.03 -14.28 -5.38
CA ILE A 761 11.74 -14.38 -6.66
C ILE A 761 13.06 -15.13 -6.44
N VAL A 762 13.38 -16.05 -7.33
CA VAL A 762 14.70 -16.68 -7.44
C VAL A 762 15.26 -16.31 -8.80
N ALA A 763 16.52 -15.87 -8.86
CA ALA A 763 17.18 -15.54 -10.13
C ALA A 763 18.70 -15.81 -10.04
N THR A 764 19.31 -16.05 -11.20
CA THR A 764 20.76 -16.05 -11.37
C THR A 764 21.25 -14.68 -11.80
N ILE A 765 22.53 -14.38 -11.53
CA ILE A 765 23.18 -13.12 -11.92
C ILE A 765 24.26 -13.41 -12.94
N ARG A 766 24.24 -12.68 -14.05
CA ARG A 766 25.29 -12.73 -15.08
C ARG A 766 25.76 -11.32 -15.47
N ARG A 767 26.99 -11.19 -15.95
CA ARG A 767 27.49 -9.93 -16.50
C ARG A 767 26.82 -9.61 -17.81
N ALA A 768 26.49 -8.34 -18.07
CA ALA A 768 25.80 -7.94 -19.30
C ALA A 768 26.64 -8.21 -20.58
N GLU A 769 27.98 -8.18 -20.49
CA GLU A 769 28.88 -8.51 -21.61
C GLU A 769 28.87 -10.00 -21.98
N GLN A 770 28.66 -10.89 -21.02
CA GLN A 770 28.52 -12.33 -21.25
C GLN A 770 27.22 -12.69 -21.96
N ALA A 771 26.16 -11.91 -21.70
CA ALA A 771 24.85 -12.10 -22.32
C ALA A 771 24.85 -11.84 -23.84
N THR A 772 25.64 -10.86 -24.32
CA THR A 772 25.80 -10.58 -25.75
C THR A 772 26.57 -11.69 -26.46
N ALA A 773 27.54 -12.32 -25.80
CA ALA A 773 28.29 -13.45 -26.34
C ALA A 773 27.43 -14.73 -26.43
N ASP A 774 26.63 -15.03 -25.43
CA ASP A 774 25.71 -16.18 -25.42
C ASP A 774 24.59 -16.06 -26.47
N MET A 775 24.07 -14.85 -26.69
CA MET A 775 23.09 -14.60 -27.77
C MET A 775 23.70 -14.73 -29.18
N ALA A 776 24.93 -14.28 -29.34
CA ALA A 776 25.66 -14.45 -30.59
C ALA A 776 26.02 -15.94 -30.88
N GLY A 777 26.33 -16.70 -29.83
CA GLY A 777 26.55 -18.16 -29.89
C GLY A 777 25.30 -18.95 -30.25
N ARG A 778 24.14 -18.59 -29.70
CA ARG A 778 22.85 -19.24 -30.03
C ARG A 778 22.32 -18.89 -31.43
N ALA A 779 22.67 -17.75 -31.97
CA ALA A 779 22.30 -17.35 -33.33
C ALA A 779 23.11 -18.11 -34.41
N SER A 780 24.19 -18.83 -34.04
CA SER A 780 25.04 -19.62 -34.95
C SER A 780 24.67 -21.11 -34.99
N GLU A 781 23.73 -21.61 -34.21
CA GLU A 781 23.22 -22.98 -34.34
C GLU A 781 22.04 -23.02 -35.34
N PRO A 782 22.11 -23.83 -36.41
CA PRO A 782 21.01 -23.95 -37.36
C PRO A 782 19.82 -24.64 -36.68
N VAL A 783 18.68 -23.95 -36.61
CA VAL A 783 17.40 -24.52 -36.20
C VAL A 783 17.00 -25.62 -37.17
N VAL A 784 17.28 -26.86 -36.81
CA VAL A 784 16.65 -28.02 -37.47
C VAL A 784 15.22 -28.10 -36.95
N ARG A 785 14.26 -27.73 -37.78
CA ARG A 785 12.84 -27.98 -37.53
C ARG A 785 12.52 -29.42 -37.93
N PRO A 786 11.77 -30.18 -37.10
CA PRO A 786 11.09 -31.41 -37.58
C PRO A 786 9.80 -31.05 -38.32
#